data_c28d1b5051bbff482dc8a08d02f4b293
#
_entry.id   c28d1b5051bbff482dc8a08d02f4b293
#
_cell.length_a   1.000
_cell.length_b   1.000
_cell.length_c   1.000
_cell.angle_alpha   90.00
_cell.angle_beta   90.00
_cell.angle_gamma   90.00
#
_symmetry.space_group_name_H-M   'P 1'
#
loop_
_entity.id
_entity.type
_entity.pdbx_description
1 polymer ?
#
loop_
_entity_poly.entity_id
_entity_poly.type
_entity_poly.pdbx_seq_one_letter_code
_entity_poly.pdbx_strand_id
1 'polypeptide(L)'
;MFKLTSKLALSNLVKNRSLYYPFALATVLATAILYSFVSLAYSPNMETSYGGAAARMTLQFGIHVIQIAVLILITYANSFVMKNRSRELGVYSLLGMEKKHLLVMTFFELCVFYLVTVGLGILSGLALDKMLYAVLLKLMGMPAVLASTFQWQNVLMTLASLGIAFAVILLLNSTRLLRYSSLNLMKEKKAGEKKGRFLFLQTLLGLLLMGVAYYMALTVTKPVAAIGNFFIAVVMVIIATYLLFNAGSITLLKFLKKRKGYYYKTQNFISVSNLISRMRKNAAGLATISILSTMLLVTLVGTINIYVGGQDYITTLHPKDYNVSVVLPKSTDQKEALLDKVQQVAQDSGLKKPSYTTYLYQSAFITKLSGNDVTVPMQRELESDTSILTKSVGMITVINRQDYEKMTGEKIDLADDETLVYGKNISLNKDKPLRVNGKDWKIKQLLSSNFTHGEIPNPNDVTMEQGLYMVVNDSKEVNLDVDHYYYIGVASETKGIKKFVEQVQLGLRDTLDQEQAQDSSFAMASDRYSAEKSYQELTGTLLFIGVFLSVIFLLGAVLVIYYKQISEGYEDRDGFIILQKVGLDEKQTRSTIRKQILTVFFLPLIFAFLHVAAVFHMLRLIVALLGVTNLPLLIQTTLATCGVFLLTYILVFLLTSRSYRKIVAR
;
A
#
# COMPACT_ATOMS: atom_id res chain seq x y z
N MET A 1 -30.62 4.11 -42.31
CA MET A 1 -30.33 3.45 -41.02
C MET A 1 -29.21 4.16 -40.24
N PHE A 2 -28.04 4.44 -40.84
CA PHE A 2 -26.90 5.12 -40.15
C PHE A 2 -27.28 6.46 -39.50
N LYS A 3 -27.98 7.35 -40.22
CA LYS A 3 -28.45 8.65 -39.71
C LYS A 3 -29.46 8.51 -38.54
N LEU A 4 -30.22 7.42 -38.49
CA LEU A 4 -31.13 7.11 -37.40
C LEU A 4 -30.39 6.60 -36.16
N THR A 5 -29.44 5.68 -36.34
CA THR A 5 -28.66 5.09 -35.24
C THR A 5 -27.79 6.13 -34.54
N SER A 6 -27.15 7.05 -35.30
CA SER A 6 -26.36 8.13 -34.71
C SER A 6 -27.23 9.15 -33.94
N LYS A 7 -28.41 9.51 -34.48
CA LYS A 7 -29.36 10.38 -33.78
C LYS A 7 -29.92 9.77 -32.50
N LEU A 8 -30.21 8.47 -32.52
CA LEU A 8 -30.64 7.73 -31.33
C LEU A 8 -29.54 7.64 -30.28
N ALA A 9 -28.28 7.41 -30.70
CA ALA A 9 -27.14 7.37 -29.80
C ALA A 9 -26.97 8.70 -29.03
N LEU A 10 -26.99 9.83 -29.72
CA LEU A 10 -26.91 11.16 -29.08
C LEU A 10 -28.10 11.46 -28.16
N SER A 11 -29.33 11.13 -28.64
CA SER A 11 -30.54 11.29 -27.82
C SER A 11 -30.49 10.48 -26.53
N ASN A 12 -29.93 9.26 -26.59
CA ASN A 12 -29.81 8.37 -25.43
C ASN A 12 -28.84 8.91 -24.37
N LEU A 13 -27.70 9.48 -24.79
CA LEU A 13 -26.74 10.10 -23.86
C LEU A 13 -27.39 11.24 -23.06
N VAL A 14 -28.21 12.06 -23.72
CA VAL A 14 -28.88 13.21 -23.09
C VAL A 14 -30.08 12.77 -22.22
N LYS A 15 -30.91 11.84 -22.71
CA LYS A 15 -32.09 11.36 -21.97
C LYS A 15 -31.75 10.56 -20.73
N ASN A 16 -30.69 9.74 -20.78
CA ASN A 16 -30.24 8.89 -19.68
C ASN A 16 -29.14 9.55 -18.82
N ARG A 17 -29.18 10.90 -18.69
CA ARG A 17 -28.16 11.67 -17.96
C ARG A 17 -27.90 11.20 -16.53
N SER A 18 -28.89 10.70 -15.82
CA SER A 18 -28.73 10.16 -14.46
C SER A 18 -27.82 8.93 -14.39
N LEU A 19 -27.69 8.17 -15.49
CA LEU A 19 -26.78 7.03 -15.61
C LEU A 19 -25.40 7.45 -16.15
N TYR A 20 -25.37 8.36 -17.12
CA TYR A 20 -24.13 8.75 -17.80
C TYR A 20 -23.32 9.83 -17.07
N TYR A 21 -23.93 10.77 -16.32
CA TYR A 21 -23.20 11.82 -15.62
C TYR A 21 -22.18 11.30 -14.59
N PRO A 22 -22.51 10.39 -13.68
CA PRO A 22 -21.52 9.86 -12.76
C PRO A 22 -20.39 9.10 -13.46
N PHE A 23 -20.74 8.35 -14.52
CA PHE A 23 -19.76 7.67 -15.35
C PHE A 23 -18.84 8.66 -16.07
N ALA A 24 -19.40 9.73 -16.67
CA ALA A 24 -18.64 10.78 -17.32
C ALA A 24 -17.69 11.49 -16.34
N LEU A 25 -18.20 11.88 -15.17
CA LEU A 25 -17.38 12.52 -14.14
C LEU A 25 -16.21 11.66 -13.71
N ALA A 26 -16.45 10.36 -13.43
CA ALA A 26 -15.38 9.46 -13.05
C ALA A 26 -14.38 9.23 -14.18
N THR A 27 -14.83 9.13 -15.44
CA THR A 27 -13.95 9.02 -16.61
C THR A 27 -13.11 10.27 -16.80
N VAL A 28 -13.70 11.47 -16.66
CA VAL A 28 -12.98 12.75 -16.74
C VAL A 28 -11.90 12.83 -15.66
N LEU A 29 -12.23 12.52 -14.40
CA LEU A 29 -11.27 12.57 -13.29
C LEU A 29 -10.17 11.51 -13.44
N ALA A 30 -10.52 10.27 -13.82
CA ALA A 30 -9.55 9.22 -14.08
C ALA A 30 -8.61 9.58 -15.24
N THR A 31 -9.14 10.20 -16.30
CA THR A 31 -8.34 10.71 -17.43
C THR A 31 -7.41 11.81 -16.99
N ALA A 32 -7.89 12.78 -16.19
CA ALA A 32 -7.08 13.88 -15.67
C ALA A 32 -5.91 13.35 -14.82
N ILE A 33 -6.18 12.38 -13.94
CA ILE A 33 -5.15 11.72 -13.13
C ILE A 33 -4.13 11.02 -14.04
N LEU A 34 -4.58 10.19 -14.98
CA LEU A 34 -3.69 9.47 -15.89
C LEU A 34 -2.82 10.41 -16.71
N TYR A 35 -3.41 11.47 -17.29
CA TYR A 35 -2.68 12.49 -18.04
C TYR A 35 -1.62 13.16 -17.18
N SER A 36 -1.96 13.58 -15.97
CA SER A 36 -1.03 14.22 -15.05
C SER A 36 0.14 13.31 -14.70
N PHE A 37 -0.10 12.00 -14.47
CA PHE A 37 0.99 11.05 -14.23
C PHE A 37 1.91 10.87 -15.43
N VAL A 38 1.35 10.79 -16.64
CA VAL A 38 2.15 10.71 -17.87
C VAL A 38 2.96 11.99 -18.03
N SER A 39 2.36 13.16 -17.84
CA SER A 39 3.04 14.46 -17.93
C SER A 39 4.19 14.59 -16.93
N LEU A 40 3.98 14.20 -15.67
CA LEU A 40 4.98 14.24 -14.61
C LEU A 40 6.14 13.27 -14.87
N ALA A 41 5.84 12.02 -15.27
CA ALA A 41 6.85 10.99 -15.50
C ALA A 41 7.77 11.29 -16.69
N TYR A 42 7.28 12.01 -17.70
CA TYR A 42 8.03 12.38 -18.89
C TYR A 42 8.40 13.86 -18.92
N SER A 43 8.30 14.57 -17.80
CA SER A 43 8.70 15.98 -17.71
C SER A 43 10.22 16.13 -17.82
N PRO A 44 10.75 16.96 -18.73
CA PRO A 44 12.19 17.25 -18.82
C PRO A 44 12.76 17.83 -17.53
N ASN A 45 11.96 18.56 -16.77
CA ASN A 45 12.37 19.17 -15.51
C ASN A 45 12.67 18.11 -14.42
N MET A 46 12.12 16.89 -14.54
CA MET A 46 12.46 15.78 -13.62
C MET A 46 13.84 15.19 -13.91
N GLU A 47 14.34 15.23 -15.14
CA GLU A 47 15.67 14.70 -15.49
C GLU A 47 16.80 15.55 -14.90
N THR A 48 16.60 16.84 -14.79
CA THR A 48 17.58 17.80 -14.28
C THR A 48 17.56 17.94 -12.76
N SER A 49 16.53 17.40 -12.10
CA SER A 49 16.38 17.44 -10.65
C SER A 49 17.25 16.39 -9.96
N TYR A 50 17.79 16.73 -8.78
CA TYR A 50 18.50 15.78 -7.93
C TYR A 50 17.57 14.62 -7.59
N GLY A 51 17.99 13.35 -7.81
CA GLY A 51 17.13 12.18 -7.57
C GLY A 51 15.99 11.97 -8.57
N GLY A 52 15.79 12.86 -9.53
CA GLY A 52 14.70 12.81 -10.51
C GLY A 52 14.65 11.51 -11.32
N ALA A 53 15.77 10.83 -11.52
CA ALA A 53 15.80 9.54 -12.20
C ALA A 53 15.03 8.45 -11.44
N ALA A 54 15.20 8.34 -10.12
CA ALA A 54 14.49 7.36 -9.29
C ALA A 54 13.00 7.69 -9.21
N ALA A 55 12.65 8.96 -9.03
CA ALA A 55 11.27 9.43 -9.03
C ALA A 55 10.59 9.14 -10.37
N ARG A 56 11.27 9.40 -11.50
CA ARG A 56 10.80 9.11 -12.85
C ARG A 56 10.50 7.63 -13.05
N MET A 57 11.44 6.73 -12.69
CA MET A 57 11.22 5.28 -12.77
C MET A 57 10.01 4.84 -11.95
N THR A 58 9.87 5.37 -10.75
CA THR A 58 8.75 5.08 -9.85
C THR A 58 7.42 5.56 -10.44
N LEU A 59 7.38 6.77 -11.01
CA LEU A 59 6.21 7.32 -11.70
C LEU A 59 5.84 6.52 -12.94
N GLN A 60 6.82 6.09 -13.74
CA GLN A 60 6.58 5.25 -14.92
C GLN A 60 5.93 3.91 -14.53
N PHE A 61 6.42 3.28 -13.46
CA PHE A 61 5.75 2.10 -12.91
C PHE A 61 4.32 2.45 -12.44
N GLY A 62 4.15 3.58 -11.75
CA GLY A 62 2.85 4.09 -11.31
C GLY A 62 1.84 4.30 -12.44
N ILE A 63 2.28 4.73 -13.64
CA ILE A 63 1.41 4.86 -14.82
C ILE A 63 0.74 3.53 -15.15
N HIS A 64 1.49 2.42 -15.18
CA HIS A 64 0.92 1.11 -15.50
C HIS A 64 -0.10 0.65 -14.47
N VAL A 65 0.17 0.88 -13.19
CA VAL A 65 -0.78 0.56 -12.10
C VAL A 65 -2.06 1.38 -12.24
N ILE A 66 -1.93 2.68 -12.52
CA ILE A 66 -3.08 3.59 -12.74
C ILE A 66 -3.86 3.20 -13.99
N GLN A 67 -3.20 2.82 -15.09
CA GLN A 67 -3.86 2.34 -16.31
C GLN A 67 -4.76 1.13 -16.03
N ILE A 68 -4.25 0.16 -15.27
CA ILE A 68 -5.03 -1.02 -14.88
C ILE A 68 -6.22 -0.62 -13.99
N ALA A 69 -6.01 0.25 -13.00
CA ALA A 69 -7.07 0.71 -12.11
C ALA A 69 -8.17 1.49 -12.87
N VAL A 70 -7.78 2.36 -13.81
CA VAL A 70 -8.70 3.11 -14.67
C VAL A 70 -9.46 2.17 -15.61
N LEU A 71 -8.81 1.18 -16.21
CA LEU A 71 -9.46 0.16 -17.04
C LEU A 71 -10.56 -0.58 -16.25
N ILE A 72 -10.25 -1.01 -15.04
CA ILE A 72 -11.22 -1.70 -14.16
C ILE A 72 -12.38 -0.76 -13.81
N LEU A 73 -12.09 0.48 -13.42
CA LEU A 73 -13.10 1.48 -13.06
C LEU A 73 -14.08 1.75 -14.21
N ILE A 74 -13.55 2.07 -15.40
CA ILE A 74 -14.35 2.42 -16.58
C ILE A 74 -15.17 1.21 -17.07
N THR A 75 -14.56 0.01 -17.07
CA THR A 75 -15.24 -1.23 -17.45
C THR A 75 -16.39 -1.55 -16.50
N TYR A 76 -16.17 -1.40 -15.19
CA TYR A 76 -17.23 -1.59 -14.19
C TYR A 76 -18.37 -0.59 -14.38
N ALA A 77 -18.07 0.70 -14.51
CA ALA A 77 -19.07 1.75 -14.70
C ALA A 77 -19.90 1.51 -15.98
N ASN A 78 -19.23 1.17 -17.09
CA ASN A 78 -19.91 0.83 -18.33
C ASN A 78 -20.80 -0.41 -18.20
N SER A 79 -20.33 -1.46 -17.53
CA SER A 79 -21.14 -2.68 -17.31
C SER A 79 -22.45 -2.38 -16.58
N PHE A 80 -22.41 -1.44 -15.62
CA PHE A 80 -23.62 -1.00 -14.92
C PHE A 80 -24.56 -0.22 -15.84
N VAL A 81 -24.04 0.72 -16.62
CA VAL A 81 -24.83 1.47 -17.60
C VAL A 81 -25.49 0.52 -18.59
N MET A 82 -24.74 -0.42 -19.16
CA MET A 82 -25.27 -1.42 -20.11
C MET A 82 -26.33 -2.33 -19.49
N LYS A 83 -26.16 -2.74 -18.22
CA LYS A 83 -27.16 -3.55 -17.53
C LYS A 83 -28.50 -2.79 -17.36
N ASN A 84 -28.46 -1.50 -17.07
CA ASN A 84 -29.68 -0.70 -16.94
C ASN A 84 -30.34 -0.42 -18.30
N ARG A 85 -29.55 -0.32 -19.37
CA ARG A 85 -30.03 -0.09 -20.74
C ARG A 85 -30.43 -1.35 -21.49
N SER A 86 -30.13 -2.54 -20.95
CA SER A 86 -30.46 -3.80 -21.62
C SER A 86 -31.94 -3.91 -22.00
N ARG A 87 -32.84 -3.35 -21.18
CA ARG A 87 -34.27 -3.30 -21.46
C ARG A 87 -34.59 -2.42 -22.70
N GLU A 88 -34.02 -1.23 -22.81
CA GLU A 88 -34.19 -0.31 -23.95
C GLU A 88 -33.69 -0.97 -25.24
N LEU A 89 -32.49 -1.59 -25.18
CA LEU A 89 -31.92 -2.32 -26.31
C LEU A 89 -32.79 -3.51 -26.72
N GLY A 90 -33.39 -4.21 -25.74
CA GLY A 90 -34.35 -5.29 -25.98
C GLY A 90 -35.61 -4.79 -26.68
N VAL A 91 -36.16 -3.62 -26.30
CA VAL A 91 -37.31 -3.00 -26.95
C VAL A 91 -36.97 -2.61 -28.39
N TYR A 92 -35.81 -1.98 -28.64
CA TYR A 92 -35.40 -1.64 -30.02
C TYR A 92 -35.30 -2.90 -30.89
N SER A 93 -34.78 -4.00 -30.35
CA SER A 93 -34.71 -5.27 -31.08
C SER A 93 -36.10 -5.86 -31.39
N LEU A 94 -37.08 -5.73 -30.48
CA LEU A 94 -38.45 -6.18 -30.72
C LEU A 94 -39.19 -5.31 -31.74
N LEU A 95 -38.82 -4.01 -31.82
CA LEU A 95 -39.35 -3.08 -32.83
C LEU A 95 -38.69 -3.24 -34.21
N GLY A 96 -37.88 -4.29 -34.41
CA GLY A 96 -37.31 -4.66 -35.72
C GLY A 96 -35.89 -4.17 -35.96
N MET A 97 -35.18 -3.62 -34.96
CA MET A 97 -33.75 -3.33 -35.12
C MET A 97 -32.92 -4.62 -35.03
N GLU A 98 -32.19 -4.91 -36.09
CA GLU A 98 -31.20 -6.00 -36.10
C GLU A 98 -30.05 -5.76 -35.13
N LYS A 99 -29.41 -6.83 -34.66
CA LYS A 99 -28.24 -6.77 -33.76
C LYS A 99 -27.11 -5.90 -34.33
N LYS A 100 -26.91 -5.91 -35.66
CA LYS A 100 -25.91 -5.06 -36.33
C LYS A 100 -26.18 -3.55 -36.08
N HIS A 101 -27.44 -3.13 -36.15
CA HIS A 101 -27.82 -1.74 -35.94
C HIS A 101 -27.67 -1.34 -34.46
N LEU A 102 -27.92 -2.25 -33.52
CA LEU A 102 -27.67 -2.03 -32.07
C LEU A 102 -26.16 -1.92 -31.78
N LEU A 103 -25.33 -2.73 -32.44
CA LEU A 103 -23.86 -2.61 -32.32
C LEU A 103 -23.35 -1.27 -32.83
N VAL A 104 -23.79 -0.84 -34.01
CA VAL A 104 -23.42 0.46 -34.60
C VAL A 104 -23.87 1.60 -33.69
N MET A 105 -25.08 1.55 -33.13
CA MET A 105 -25.58 2.54 -32.17
C MET A 105 -24.70 2.62 -30.92
N THR A 106 -24.37 1.47 -30.32
CA THR A 106 -23.51 1.39 -29.12
C THR A 106 -22.09 1.87 -29.43
N PHE A 107 -21.56 1.57 -30.61
CA PHE A 107 -20.26 2.08 -31.06
C PHE A 107 -20.25 3.62 -31.14
N PHE A 108 -21.21 4.24 -31.82
CA PHE A 108 -21.31 5.70 -31.90
C PHE A 108 -21.45 6.35 -30.53
N GLU A 109 -22.24 5.76 -29.66
CA GLU A 109 -22.44 6.24 -28.32
C GLU A 109 -21.15 6.22 -27.50
N LEU A 110 -20.39 5.12 -27.55
CA LEU A 110 -19.09 5.03 -26.90
C LEU A 110 -18.04 5.96 -27.52
N CYS A 111 -18.04 6.15 -28.85
CA CYS A 111 -17.12 7.09 -29.50
C CYS A 111 -17.37 8.54 -29.05
N VAL A 112 -18.63 8.99 -29.06
CA VAL A 112 -18.99 10.33 -28.61
C VAL A 112 -18.66 10.49 -27.12
N PHE A 113 -18.99 9.50 -26.30
CA PHE A 113 -18.70 9.50 -24.86
C PHE A 113 -17.18 9.58 -24.62
N TYR A 114 -16.38 8.78 -25.34
CA TYR A 114 -14.92 8.80 -25.28
C TYR A 114 -14.37 10.19 -25.63
N LEU A 115 -14.74 10.72 -26.79
CA LEU A 115 -14.22 12.01 -27.26
C LEU A 115 -14.52 13.15 -26.27
N VAL A 116 -15.75 13.21 -25.75
CA VAL A 116 -16.16 14.24 -24.79
C VAL A 116 -15.47 14.07 -23.45
N THR A 117 -15.51 12.87 -22.86
CA THR A 117 -15.01 12.66 -21.49
C THR A 117 -13.49 12.67 -21.44
N VAL A 118 -12.82 12.05 -22.43
CA VAL A 118 -11.35 12.05 -22.47
C VAL A 118 -10.82 13.43 -22.85
N GLY A 119 -11.46 14.14 -23.78
CA GLY A 119 -11.10 15.52 -24.11
C GLY A 119 -11.20 16.45 -22.90
N LEU A 120 -12.34 16.42 -22.18
CA LEU A 120 -12.51 17.19 -20.94
C LEU A 120 -11.52 16.74 -19.85
N GLY A 121 -11.22 15.46 -19.77
CA GLY A 121 -10.26 14.93 -18.80
C GLY A 121 -8.84 15.42 -19.05
N ILE A 122 -8.39 15.43 -20.31
CA ILE A 122 -7.06 15.96 -20.69
C ILE A 122 -7.01 17.47 -20.40
N LEU A 123 -8.05 18.23 -20.75
CA LEU A 123 -8.11 19.66 -20.43
C LEU A 123 -8.04 19.92 -18.92
N SER A 124 -8.77 19.13 -18.13
CA SER A 124 -8.72 19.20 -16.66
C SER A 124 -7.33 18.83 -16.13
N GLY A 125 -6.71 17.78 -16.70
CA GLY A 125 -5.35 17.35 -16.35
C GLY A 125 -4.32 18.44 -16.66
N LEU A 126 -4.39 19.08 -17.82
CA LEU A 126 -3.54 20.21 -18.19
C LEU A 126 -3.67 21.39 -17.21
N ALA A 127 -4.90 21.69 -16.77
CA ALA A 127 -5.13 22.75 -15.80
C ALA A 127 -4.53 22.44 -14.42
N LEU A 128 -4.54 21.17 -14.01
CA LEU A 128 -4.04 20.71 -12.72
C LEU A 128 -2.54 20.37 -12.72
N ASP A 129 -1.94 20.14 -13.87
CA ASP A 129 -0.58 19.61 -14.04
C ASP A 129 0.48 20.41 -13.26
N LYS A 130 0.47 21.74 -13.38
CA LYS A 130 1.41 22.62 -12.64
C LYS A 130 1.26 22.51 -11.13
N MET A 131 0.03 22.42 -10.64
CA MET A 131 -0.24 22.29 -9.21
C MET A 131 0.21 20.91 -8.71
N LEU A 132 -0.05 19.86 -9.47
CA LEU A 132 0.33 18.50 -9.11
C LEU A 132 1.84 18.31 -9.13
N TYR A 133 2.54 18.95 -10.08
CA TYR A 133 4.01 19.01 -10.10
C TYR A 133 4.56 19.67 -8.83
N ALA A 134 4.02 20.81 -8.42
CA ALA A 134 4.43 21.48 -7.19
C ALA A 134 4.15 20.64 -5.93
N VAL A 135 3.01 19.93 -5.90
CA VAL A 135 2.69 18.99 -4.80
C VAL A 135 3.69 17.83 -4.76
N LEU A 136 4.01 17.23 -5.92
CA LEU A 136 5.01 16.17 -6.00
C LEU A 136 6.37 16.63 -5.48
N LEU A 137 6.87 17.78 -5.95
CA LEU A 137 8.14 18.35 -5.47
C LEU A 137 8.14 18.57 -3.95
N LYS A 138 7.03 19.09 -3.41
CA LYS A 138 6.90 19.30 -1.96
C LYS A 138 6.94 17.98 -1.19
N LEU A 139 6.29 16.93 -1.68
CA LEU A 139 6.35 15.60 -1.07
C LEU A 139 7.76 14.99 -1.15
N MET A 140 8.51 15.29 -2.20
CA MET A 140 9.91 14.90 -2.37
C MET A 140 10.90 15.76 -1.54
N GLY A 141 10.42 16.68 -0.71
CA GLY A 141 11.27 17.58 0.08
C GLY A 141 11.99 18.64 -0.76
N MET A 142 11.54 18.90 -1.99
CA MET A 142 12.10 19.90 -2.89
C MET A 142 11.33 21.23 -2.84
N PRO A 143 11.96 22.35 -3.22
CA PRO A 143 11.25 23.62 -3.38
C PRO A 143 10.12 23.48 -4.40
N ALA A 144 8.91 23.84 -4.00
CA ALA A 144 7.74 23.78 -4.87
C ALA A 144 7.84 24.83 -6.00
N VAL A 145 7.93 24.37 -7.24
CA VAL A 145 7.94 25.22 -8.44
C VAL A 145 6.74 24.86 -9.31
N LEU A 146 6.01 25.88 -9.77
CA LEU A 146 4.90 25.75 -10.70
C LEU A 146 5.43 25.67 -12.15
N ALA A 147 6.13 24.59 -12.49
CA ALA A 147 6.69 24.37 -13.81
C ALA A 147 6.05 23.13 -14.45
N SER A 148 5.50 23.28 -15.62
CA SER A 148 5.03 22.18 -16.45
C SER A 148 5.30 22.52 -17.89
N THR A 149 5.83 21.57 -18.64
CA THR A 149 6.08 21.68 -20.08
C THR A 149 5.05 20.84 -20.81
N PHE A 150 4.22 21.51 -21.63
CA PHE A 150 3.29 20.80 -22.50
C PHE A 150 4.05 19.95 -23.52
N GLN A 151 3.72 18.66 -23.58
CA GLN A 151 4.26 17.74 -24.58
C GLN A 151 3.10 17.02 -25.28
N TRP A 152 3.07 17.13 -26.62
CA TRP A 152 2.05 16.46 -27.42
C TRP A 152 2.08 14.94 -27.28
N GLN A 153 3.25 14.37 -27.04
CA GLN A 153 3.42 12.94 -26.80
C GLN A 153 2.62 12.44 -25.59
N ASN A 154 2.56 13.21 -24.51
CA ASN A 154 1.81 12.85 -23.30
C ASN A 154 0.30 12.79 -23.56
N VAL A 155 -0.21 13.69 -24.41
CA VAL A 155 -1.60 13.66 -24.87
C VAL A 155 -1.88 12.39 -25.67
N LEU A 156 -1.00 12.07 -26.64
CA LEU A 156 -1.15 10.84 -27.47
C LEU A 156 -1.07 9.56 -26.64
N MET A 157 -0.15 9.48 -25.67
CA MET A 157 -0.04 8.32 -24.77
C MET A 157 -1.31 8.14 -23.94
N THR A 158 -1.88 9.23 -23.41
CA THR A 158 -3.12 9.19 -22.64
C THR A 158 -4.30 8.79 -23.52
N LEU A 159 -4.42 9.35 -24.72
CA LEU A 159 -5.45 8.97 -25.69
C LEU A 159 -5.35 7.49 -26.09
N ALA A 160 -4.14 7.01 -26.36
CA ALA A 160 -3.92 5.60 -26.73
C ALA A 160 -4.30 4.65 -25.57
N SER A 161 -3.86 4.97 -24.34
CA SER A 161 -4.17 4.15 -23.16
C SER A 161 -5.67 4.03 -22.90
N LEU A 162 -6.40 5.15 -22.98
CA LEU A 162 -7.85 5.16 -22.82
C LEU A 162 -8.56 4.57 -24.04
N GLY A 163 -8.01 4.75 -25.24
CA GLY A 163 -8.50 4.10 -26.45
C GLY A 163 -8.52 2.58 -26.33
N ILE A 164 -7.47 1.99 -25.77
CA ILE A 164 -7.41 0.55 -25.47
C ILE A 164 -8.50 0.17 -24.45
N ALA A 165 -8.68 0.96 -23.38
CA ALA A 165 -9.71 0.68 -22.38
C ALA A 165 -11.12 0.72 -23.00
N PHE A 166 -11.41 1.71 -23.84
CA PHE A 166 -12.70 1.81 -24.53
C PHE A 166 -12.89 0.73 -25.61
N ALA A 167 -11.82 0.27 -26.26
CA ALA A 167 -11.87 -0.88 -27.17
C ALA A 167 -12.24 -2.17 -26.42
N VAL A 168 -11.67 -2.41 -25.23
CA VAL A 168 -12.06 -3.54 -24.36
C VAL A 168 -13.55 -3.44 -23.99
N ILE A 169 -14.01 -2.26 -23.62
CA ILE A 169 -15.43 -2.02 -23.31
C ILE A 169 -16.33 -2.32 -24.51
N LEU A 170 -15.95 -1.86 -25.69
CA LEU A 170 -16.69 -2.13 -26.92
C LEU A 170 -16.78 -3.64 -27.21
N LEU A 171 -15.68 -4.37 -27.04
CA LEU A 171 -15.66 -5.82 -27.20
C LEU A 171 -16.60 -6.51 -26.20
N LEU A 172 -16.58 -6.12 -24.93
CA LEU A 172 -17.46 -6.66 -23.89
C LEU A 172 -18.94 -6.37 -24.19
N ASN A 173 -19.26 -5.15 -24.60
CA ASN A 173 -20.62 -4.78 -24.97
C ASN A 173 -21.10 -5.53 -26.22
N SER A 174 -20.24 -5.68 -27.22
CA SER A 174 -20.54 -6.41 -28.46
C SER A 174 -20.79 -7.89 -28.19
N THR A 175 -19.94 -8.53 -27.41
CA THR A 175 -20.13 -9.95 -27.04
C THR A 175 -21.43 -10.16 -26.27
N ARG A 176 -21.80 -9.22 -25.40
CA ARG A 176 -23.06 -9.26 -24.66
C ARG A 176 -24.26 -9.13 -25.60
N LEU A 177 -24.30 -8.15 -26.49
CA LEU A 177 -25.38 -7.94 -27.45
C LEU A 177 -25.55 -9.11 -28.42
N LEU A 178 -24.44 -9.73 -28.86
CA LEU A 178 -24.48 -10.88 -29.76
C LEU A 178 -24.99 -12.16 -29.08
N ARG A 179 -24.61 -12.39 -27.80
CA ARG A 179 -24.96 -13.64 -27.07
C ARG A 179 -26.40 -13.64 -26.54
N TYR A 180 -26.95 -12.48 -26.17
CA TYR A 180 -28.29 -12.43 -25.56
C TYR A 180 -29.39 -12.30 -26.63
N SER A 181 -30.49 -13.04 -26.45
CA SER A 181 -31.72 -12.84 -27.23
C SER A 181 -32.45 -11.58 -26.75
N SER A 182 -33.28 -10.98 -27.64
CA SER A 182 -34.07 -9.79 -27.33
C SER A 182 -34.95 -9.95 -26.08
N LEU A 183 -35.55 -11.14 -25.90
CA LEU A 183 -36.34 -11.49 -24.72
C LEU A 183 -35.48 -11.57 -23.45
N ASN A 184 -34.25 -12.10 -23.53
CA ASN A 184 -33.35 -12.18 -22.39
C ASN A 184 -32.86 -10.79 -21.97
N LEU A 185 -32.57 -9.89 -22.92
CA LEU A 185 -32.24 -8.50 -22.65
C LEU A 185 -33.35 -7.76 -21.90
N MET A 186 -34.61 -7.99 -22.27
CA MET A 186 -35.76 -7.41 -21.56
C MET A 186 -35.97 -7.97 -20.16
N LYS A 187 -35.74 -9.26 -19.97
CA LYS A 187 -35.92 -9.95 -18.68
C LYS A 187 -34.75 -9.80 -17.73
N GLU A 188 -33.60 -9.34 -18.19
CA GLU A 188 -32.35 -9.26 -17.41
C GLU A 188 -32.53 -8.49 -16.11
N LYS A 189 -33.33 -7.43 -16.10
CA LYS A 189 -33.64 -6.66 -14.89
C LYS A 189 -34.59 -7.37 -13.92
N LYS A 190 -35.43 -8.29 -14.43
CA LYS A 190 -36.42 -9.07 -13.63
C LYS A 190 -35.97 -10.51 -13.37
N ALA A 191 -34.94 -11.00 -14.06
CA ALA A 191 -34.41 -12.33 -13.83
C ALA A 191 -33.77 -12.36 -12.44
N GLY A 192 -34.54 -12.83 -11.46
CA GLY A 192 -34.01 -13.19 -10.16
C GLY A 192 -32.87 -14.18 -10.39
N GLU A 193 -31.70 -13.93 -9.77
CA GLU A 193 -30.58 -14.85 -9.85
C GLU A 193 -31.04 -16.27 -9.51
N LYS A 194 -30.59 -17.25 -10.33
CA LYS A 194 -30.93 -18.67 -10.15
C LYS A 194 -30.67 -19.08 -8.70
N LYS A 195 -31.57 -19.84 -8.09
CA LYS A 195 -31.38 -20.42 -6.75
C LYS A 195 -30.01 -21.13 -6.74
N GLY A 196 -29.05 -20.57 -6.05
CA GLY A 196 -27.72 -21.16 -5.92
C GLY A 196 -27.85 -22.56 -5.28
N ARG A 197 -27.56 -23.61 -6.05
CA ARG A 197 -27.68 -25.00 -5.59
C ARG A 197 -26.69 -25.36 -4.48
N PHE A 198 -25.57 -24.62 -4.35
CA PHE A 198 -24.47 -24.94 -3.45
C PHE A 198 -24.06 -23.77 -2.56
N LEU A 199 -25.02 -22.98 -2.05
CA LEU A 199 -24.74 -21.82 -1.21
C LEU A 199 -23.87 -22.16 0.02
N PHE A 200 -24.15 -23.29 0.67
CA PHE A 200 -23.37 -23.74 1.83
C PHE A 200 -21.93 -24.07 1.46
N LEU A 201 -21.71 -24.80 0.36
CA LEU A 201 -20.38 -25.15 -0.11
C LEU A 201 -19.57 -23.90 -0.52
N GLN A 202 -20.22 -22.94 -1.21
CA GLN A 202 -19.60 -21.66 -1.57
C GLN A 202 -19.25 -20.84 -0.32
N THR A 203 -20.08 -20.86 0.72
CA THR A 203 -19.78 -20.20 1.98
C THR A 203 -18.59 -20.86 2.69
N LEU A 204 -18.57 -22.20 2.72
CA LEU A 204 -17.46 -22.95 3.32
C LEU A 204 -16.15 -22.68 2.58
N LEU A 205 -16.17 -22.71 1.24
CA LEU A 205 -15.01 -22.37 0.41
C LEU A 205 -14.56 -20.92 0.65
N GLY A 206 -15.48 -19.97 0.73
CA GLY A 206 -15.15 -18.57 1.03
C GLY A 206 -14.52 -18.39 2.40
N LEU A 207 -15.02 -19.09 3.43
CA LEU A 207 -14.45 -19.06 4.77
C LEU A 207 -13.06 -19.72 4.80
N LEU A 208 -12.88 -20.83 4.10
CA LEU A 208 -11.59 -21.51 4.00
C LEU A 208 -10.55 -20.62 3.31
N LEU A 209 -10.86 -20.05 2.15
CA LEU A 209 -9.96 -19.15 1.44
C LEU A 209 -9.61 -17.92 2.29
N MET A 210 -10.60 -17.33 2.98
CA MET A 210 -10.39 -16.20 3.89
C MET A 210 -9.49 -16.59 5.06
N GLY A 211 -9.76 -17.74 5.68
CA GLY A 211 -8.96 -18.27 6.79
C GLY A 211 -7.52 -18.54 6.40
N VAL A 212 -7.28 -19.15 5.23
CA VAL A 212 -5.92 -19.42 4.73
C VAL A 212 -5.21 -18.10 4.42
N ALA A 213 -5.87 -17.14 3.76
CA ALA A 213 -5.29 -15.84 3.45
C ALA A 213 -4.90 -15.06 4.73
N TYR A 214 -5.76 -15.06 5.74
CA TYR A 214 -5.47 -14.41 7.02
C TYR A 214 -4.38 -15.16 7.81
N TYR A 215 -4.40 -16.49 7.79
CA TYR A 215 -3.33 -17.29 8.38
C TYR A 215 -1.98 -16.94 7.75
N MET A 216 -1.88 -16.93 6.41
CA MET A 216 -0.67 -16.50 5.70
C MET A 216 -0.24 -15.09 6.10
N ALA A 217 -1.19 -14.15 6.19
CA ALA A 217 -0.90 -12.76 6.54
C ALA A 217 -0.38 -12.59 7.97
N LEU A 218 -0.84 -13.41 8.92
CA LEU A 218 -0.49 -13.30 10.33
C LEU A 218 0.74 -14.15 10.71
N THR A 219 1.10 -15.18 9.94
CA THR A 219 2.19 -16.13 10.29
C THR A 219 3.46 -15.89 9.50
N VAL A 220 3.45 -15.03 8.49
CA VAL A 220 4.67 -14.69 7.76
C VAL A 220 5.65 -13.97 8.68
N THR A 221 6.92 -14.41 8.69
CA THR A 221 7.97 -13.85 9.55
C THR A 221 9.05 -13.11 8.77
N LYS A 222 9.25 -13.48 7.49
CA LYS A 222 10.32 -12.91 6.66
C LYS A 222 9.79 -11.77 5.79
N PRO A 223 10.40 -10.57 5.82
CA PRO A 223 9.94 -9.41 5.05
C PRO A 223 9.90 -9.65 3.53
N VAL A 224 10.91 -10.32 2.96
CA VAL A 224 10.94 -10.62 1.51
C VAL A 224 9.83 -11.60 1.11
N ALA A 225 9.58 -12.63 1.93
CA ALA A 225 8.49 -13.57 1.70
C ALA A 225 7.11 -12.91 1.85
N ALA A 226 7.01 -11.85 2.67
CA ALA A 226 5.78 -11.09 2.85
C ALA A 226 5.29 -10.46 1.54
N ILE A 227 6.18 -10.00 0.66
CA ILE A 227 5.80 -9.42 -0.64
C ILE A 227 5.09 -10.47 -1.52
N GLY A 228 5.69 -11.65 -1.70
CA GLY A 228 5.09 -12.72 -2.50
C GLY A 228 3.77 -13.22 -1.93
N ASN A 229 3.74 -13.46 -0.62
CA ASN A 229 2.54 -13.90 0.10
C ASN A 229 1.42 -12.84 0.06
N PHE A 230 1.77 -11.55 0.04
CA PHE A 230 0.81 -10.46 -0.06
C PHE A 230 -0.03 -10.55 -1.35
N PHE A 231 0.61 -10.73 -2.51
CA PHE A 231 -0.13 -10.82 -3.78
C PHE A 231 -1.03 -12.06 -3.81
N ILE A 232 -0.56 -13.20 -3.30
CA ILE A 232 -1.36 -14.43 -3.21
C ILE A 232 -2.55 -14.21 -2.28
N ALA A 233 -2.31 -13.66 -1.08
CA ALA A 233 -3.36 -13.37 -0.11
C ALA A 233 -4.41 -12.38 -0.65
N VAL A 234 -4.00 -11.34 -1.38
CA VAL A 234 -4.92 -10.38 -2.01
C VAL A 234 -5.87 -11.07 -2.98
N VAL A 235 -5.36 -11.95 -3.87
CA VAL A 235 -6.20 -12.69 -4.80
C VAL A 235 -7.18 -13.61 -4.06
N MET A 236 -6.71 -14.31 -3.04
CA MET A 236 -7.56 -15.18 -2.21
C MET A 236 -8.64 -14.39 -1.47
N VAL A 237 -8.30 -13.24 -0.88
CA VAL A 237 -9.25 -12.34 -0.19
C VAL A 237 -10.30 -11.80 -1.15
N ILE A 238 -9.93 -11.41 -2.37
CA ILE A 238 -10.87 -10.94 -3.38
C ILE A 238 -11.90 -12.04 -3.69
N ILE A 239 -11.44 -13.25 -4.01
CA ILE A 239 -12.32 -14.38 -4.33
C ILE A 239 -13.20 -14.74 -3.12
N ALA A 240 -12.60 -14.84 -1.92
CA ALA A 240 -13.31 -15.13 -0.68
C ALA A 240 -14.40 -14.09 -0.37
N THR A 241 -14.09 -12.81 -0.55
CA THR A 241 -15.04 -11.71 -0.31
C THR A 241 -16.24 -11.82 -1.25
N TYR A 242 -16.02 -12.07 -2.55
CA TYR A 242 -17.13 -12.32 -3.48
C TYR A 242 -17.98 -13.53 -3.08
N LEU A 243 -17.37 -14.64 -2.68
CA LEU A 243 -18.08 -15.84 -2.23
C LEU A 243 -18.88 -15.59 -0.94
N LEU A 244 -18.28 -14.89 0.03
CA LEU A 244 -18.93 -14.61 1.32
C LEU A 244 -20.07 -13.61 1.18
N PHE A 245 -19.95 -12.57 0.36
CA PHE A 245 -21.07 -11.67 0.10
C PHE A 245 -22.17 -12.37 -0.68
N ASN A 246 -21.85 -13.21 -1.67
CA ASN A 246 -22.84 -13.89 -2.51
C ASN A 246 -23.55 -15.05 -1.79
N ALA A 247 -22.80 -15.93 -1.16
CA ALA A 247 -23.34 -17.13 -0.53
C ALA A 247 -23.38 -17.03 1.00
N GLY A 248 -22.34 -16.49 1.63
CA GLY A 248 -22.20 -16.42 3.09
C GLY A 248 -23.26 -15.55 3.74
N SER A 249 -23.52 -14.35 3.19
CA SER A 249 -24.55 -13.44 3.70
C SER A 249 -25.94 -14.09 3.67
N ILE A 250 -26.28 -14.78 2.59
CA ILE A 250 -27.57 -15.49 2.46
C ILE A 250 -27.65 -16.66 3.44
N THR A 251 -26.56 -17.40 3.60
CA THR A 251 -26.47 -18.54 4.52
C THR A 251 -26.64 -18.07 5.97
N LEU A 252 -25.98 -16.98 6.36
CA LEU A 252 -26.12 -16.35 7.67
C LEU A 252 -27.57 -15.89 7.95
N LEU A 253 -28.17 -15.19 6.98
CA LEU A 253 -29.55 -14.72 7.10
C LEU A 253 -30.57 -15.89 7.20
N LYS A 254 -30.33 -16.97 6.45
CA LYS A 254 -31.15 -18.21 6.58
C LYS A 254 -30.95 -18.87 7.94
N PHE A 255 -29.77 -18.85 8.52
CA PHE A 255 -29.52 -19.35 9.86
C PHE A 255 -30.24 -18.48 10.91
N LEU A 256 -30.16 -17.14 10.80
CA LEU A 256 -30.91 -16.23 11.66
C LEU A 256 -32.44 -16.44 11.54
N LYS A 257 -32.93 -16.74 10.31
CA LYS A 257 -34.34 -17.07 10.08
C LYS A 257 -34.80 -18.34 10.83
N LYS A 258 -33.91 -19.34 11.01
CA LYS A 258 -34.22 -20.57 11.78
C LYS A 258 -34.32 -20.33 13.29
N ARG A 259 -33.72 -19.27 13.83
CA ARG A 259 -33.79 -18.91 15.26
C ARG A 259 -35.13 -18.20 15.55
N LYS A 260 -36.15 -18.98 15.96
CA LYS A 260 -37.54 -18.51 16.18
C LYS A 260 -37.64 -17.29 17.09
N GLY A 261 -36.90 -17.25 18.22
CA GLY A 261 -36.91 -16.13 19.18
C GLY A 261 -36.37 -14.80 18.65
N TYR A 262 -35.49 -14.85 17.61
CA TYR A 262 -34.98 -13.66 16.92
C TYR A 262 -35.89 -13.26 15.75
N TYR A 263 -36.29 -14.23 14.92
CA TYR A 263 -36.99 -13.99 13.65
C TYR A 263 -38.40 -13.47 13.81
N TYR A 264 -39.19 -14.00 14.79
CA TYR A 264 -40.59 -13.63 14.96
C TYR A 264 -40.83 -12.27 15.64
N LYS A 265 -39.79 -11.53 16.01
CA LYS A 265 -39.96 -10.12 16.37
C LYS A 265 -40.33 -9.33 15.11
N THR A 266 -41.43 -8.57 15.13
CA THR A 266 -42.05 -7.89 13.97
C THR A 266 -41.03 -7.15 13.10
N GLN A 267 -40.12 -6.39 13.71
CA GLN A 267 -39.07 -5.66 12.99
C GLN A 267 -38.03 -6.57 12.33
N ASN A 268 -37.66 -7.69 12.97
CA ASN A 268 -36.66 -8.61 12.46
C ASN A 268 -37.22 -9.49 11.34
N PHE A 269 -38.52 -9.87 11.42
CA PHE A 269 -39.20 -10.64 10.39
C PHE A 269 -39.14 -9.95 9.02
N ILE A 270 -39.55 -8.68 8.98
CA ILE A 270 -39.54 -7.87 7.75
C ILE A 270 -38.10 -7.63 7.28
N SER A 271 -37.18 -7.25 8.20
CA SER A 271 -35.82 -6.94 7.87
C SER A 271 -35.05 -8.14 7.31
N VAL A 272 -35.09 -9.30 7.96
CA VAL A 272 -34.40 -10.52 7.53
C VAL A 272 -34.92 -11.04 6.20
N SER A 273 -36.24 -11.05 6.02
CA SER A 273 -36.89 -11.52 4.78
C SER A 273 -36.49 -10.64 3.58
N ASN A 274 -36.54 -9.32 3.75
CA ASN A 274 -36.13 -8.37 2.72
C ASN A 274 -34.60 -8.42 2.45
N LEU A 275 -33.77 -8.54 3.51
CA LEU A 275 -32.33 -8.64 3.37
C LEU A 275 -31.92 -9.90 2.59
N ILE A 276 -32.58 -11.05 2.77
CA ILE A 276 -32.30 -12.26 1.98
C ILE A 276 -32.48 -12.00 0.48
N SER A 277 -33.58 -11.33 0.10
CA SER A 277 -33.83 -10.98 -1.30
C SER A 277 -32.83 -9.96 -1.83
N ARG A 278 -32.53 -8.93 -1.03
CA ARG A 278 -31.55 -7.88 -1.39
C ARG A 278 -30.14 -8.41 -1.52
N MET A 279 -29.66 -9.21 -0.56
CA MET A 279 -28.31 -9.78 -0.61
C MET A 279 -28.13 -10.65 -1.84
N ARG A 280 -29.15 -11.40 -2.25
CA ARG A 280 -29.10 -12.21 -3.48
C ARG A 280 -28.90 -11.37 -4.74
N LYS A 281 -29.49 -10.17 -4.80
CA LYS A 281 -29.41 -9.27 -5.96
C LYS A 281 -28.15 -8.39 -5.96
N ASN A 282 -27.66 -8.03 -4.78
CA ASN A 282 -26.70 -6.94 -4.57
C ASN A 282 -25.33 -7.41 -4.08
N ALA A 283 -25.15 -8.70 -3.85
CA ALA A 283 -23.94 -9.27 -3.28
C ALA A 283 -22.65 -8.86 -4.00
N ALA A 284 -22.65 -8.92 -5.32
CA ALA A 284 -21.47 -8.55 -6.13
C ALA A 284 -21.11 -7.06 -5.94
N GLY A 285 -22.10 -6.16 -5.93
CA GLY A 285 -21.85 -4.74 -5.70
C GLY A 285 -21.28 -4.46 -4.31
N LEU A 286 -21.80 -5.14 -3.26
CA LEU A 286 -21.29 -5.00 -1.90
C LEU A 286 -19.87 -5.54 -1.76
N ALA A 287 -19.57 -6.69 -2.36
CA ALA A 287 -18.22 -7.23 -2.43
C ALA A 287 -17.26 -6.25 -3.11
N THR A 288 -17.68 -5.67 -4.25
CA THR A 288 -16.86 -4.67 -4.97
C THR A 288 -16.58 -3.44 -4.12
N ILE A 289 -17.57 -2.90 -3.39
CA ILE A 289 -17.37 -1.77 -2.47
C ILE A 289 -16.36 -2.14 -1.38
N SER A 290 -16.49 -3.34 -0.79
CA SER A 290 -15.56 -3.83 0.24
C SER A 290 -14.13 -3.94 -0.30
N ILE A 291 -13.95 -4.52 -1.47
CA ILE A 291 -12.64 -4.71 -2.11
C ILE A 291 -12.01 -3.36 -2.46
N LEU A 292 -12.76 -2.44 -3.10
CA LEU A 292 -12.25 -1.12 -3.45
C LEU A 292 -11.88 -0.30 -2.21
N SER A 293 -12.69 -0.38 -1.14
CA SER A 293 -12.39 0.24 0.15
C SER A 293 -11.14 -0.35 0.80
N THR A 294 -10.96 -1.67 0.74
CA THR A 294 -9.76 -2.36 1.24
C THR A 294 -8.52 -1.95 0.45
N MET A 295 -8.60 -1.94 -0.89
CA MET A 295 -7.48 -1.53 -1.75
C MET A 295 -7.06 -0.09 -1.47
N LEU A 296 -8.03 0.82 -1.33
CA LEU A 296 -7.79 2.20 -0.95
C LEU A 296 -7.04 2.28 0.39
N LEU A 297 -7.58 1.62 1.42
CA LEU A 297 -7.01 1.66 2.77
C LEU A 297 -5.60 1.06 2.81
N VAL A 298 -5.40 -0.13 2.23
CA VAL A 298 -4.09 -0.80 2.21
C VAL A 298 -3.04 0.05 1.48
N THR A 299 -3.42 0.68 0.36
CA THR A 299 -2.53 1.56 -0.39
C THR A 299 -2.16 2.81 0.41
N LEU A 300 -3.14 3.51 1.01
CA LEU A 300 -2.87 4.69 1.83
C LEU A 300 -2.08 4.35 3.09
N VAL A 301 -2.48 3.32 3.83
CA VAL A 301 -1.78 2.88 5.04
C VAL A 301 -0.33 2.53 4.71
N GLY A 302 -0.08 1.78 3.64
CA GLY A 302 1.27 1.43 3.21
C GLY A 302 2.11 2.66 2.89
N THR A 303 1.63 3.53 2.01
CA THR A 303 2.41 4.68 1.52
C THR A 303 2.57 5.79 2.57
N ILE A 304 1.57 6.04 3.41
CA ILE A 304 1.68 7.00 4.52
C ILE A 304 2.68 6.51 5.57
N ASN A 305 2.63 5.22 5.93
CA ASN A 305 3.57 4.63 6.89
C ASN A 305 5.01 4.71 6.39
N ILE A 306 5.26 4.43 5.12
CA ILE A 306 6.60 4.56 4.52
C ILE A 306 7.07 6.02 4.57
N TYR A 307 6.22 6.97 4.21
CA TYR A 307 6.58 8.39 4.15
C TYR A 307 6.87 8.98 5.55
N VAL A 308 5.99 8.69 6.52
CA VAL A 308 6.11 9.24 7.89
C VAL A 308 7.21 8.54 8.70
N GLY A 309 7.41 7.23 8.47
CA GLY A 309 8.40 6.44 9.22
C GLY A 309 9.85 6.63 8.79
N GLY A 310 10.11 7.36 7.71
CA GLY A 310 11.44 7.49 7.14
C GLY A 310 12.46 8.23 7.99
N GLN A 311 12.02 9.07 8.90
CA GLN A 311 12.93 9.81 9.78
C GLN A 311 13.71 8.89 10.73
N ASP A 312 13.04 7.90 11.31
CA ASP A 312 13.68 6.90 12.18
C ASP A 312 14.69 6.06 11.41
N TYR A 313 14.38 5.72 10.15
CA TYR A 313 15.28 5.01 9.26
C TYR A 313 16.59 5.75 9.02
N ILE A 314 16.48 7.02 8.65
CA ILE A 314 17.67 7.86 8.34
C ILE A 314 18.52 8.07 9.58
N THR A 315 17.91 8.38 10.74
CA THR A 315 18.68 8.58 11.98
C THR A 315 19.36 7.30 12.46
N THR A 316 18.80 6.14 12.18
CA THR A 316 19.37 4.84 12.56
C THR A 316 20.54 4.44 11.66
N LEU A 317 20.45 4.70 10.35
CA LEU A 317 21.54 4.38 9.42
C LEU A 317 22.61 5.46 9.30
N HIS A 318 22.22 6.72 9.52
CA HIS A 318 23.11 7.88 9.42
C HIS A 318 23.04 8.71 10.70
N PRO A 319 23.64 8.24 11.82
CA PRO A 319 23.51 8.89 13.13
C PRO A 319 24.15 10.29 13.19
N LYS A 320 25.21 10.53 12.42
CA LYS A 320 25.93 11.83 12.36
C LYS A 320 25.75 12.48 10.98
N ASP A 321 26.16 13.75 10.84
CA ASP A 321 26.02 14.48 9.56
C ASP A 321 26.79 13.79 8.42
N TYR A 322 28.01 13.26 8.74
CA TYR A 322 28.76 12.39 7.84
C TYR A 322 29.15 11.11 8.58
N ASN A 323 29.07 10.00 7.92
CA ASN A 323 29.27 8.68 8.48
C ASN A 323 30.27 7.92 7.64
N VAL A 324 31.37 7.54 8.25
CA VAL A 324 32.44 6.78 7.61
C VAL A 324 32.59 5.46 8.36
N SER A 325 32.40 4.35 7.66
CA SER A 325 32.59 3.01 8.21
C SER A 325 33.66 2.30 7.43
N VAL A 326 34.65 1.80 8.13
CA VAL A 326 35.76 1.05 7.56
C VAL A 326 35.77 -0.35 8.14
N VAL A 327 35.76 -1.35 7.27
CA VAL A 327 35.93 -2.74 7.67
C VAL A 327 37.43 -3.02 7.83
N LEU A 328 37.82 -3.39 9.05
CA LEU A 328 39.23 -3.67 9.36
C LEU A 328 39.41 -5.17 9.61
N PRO A 329 40.42 -5.81 8.97
CA PRO A 329 40.83 -7.16 9.32
C PRO A 329 41.29 -7.24 10.79
N LYS A 330 41.14 -8.39 11.43
CA LYS A 330 41.46 -8.60 12.86
C LYS A 330 42.89 -8.19 13.28
N SER A 331 43.84 -8.12 12.32
CA SER A 331 45.27 -7.87 12.53
C SER A 331 45.70 -6.42 12.37
N THR A 332 44.84 -5.50 11.99
CA THR A 332 45.23 -4.18 11.54
C THR A 332 44.92 -3.11 12.60
N ASP A 333 45.95 -2.35 12.99
CA ASP A 333 45.84 -1.19 13.89
C ASP A 333 46.12 0.12 13.17
N GLN A 334 45.28 0.46 12.17
CA GLN A 334 45.41 1.69 11.34
C GLN A 334 44.42 2.79 11.75
N LYS A 335 43.80 2.69 12.93
CA LYS A 335 42.69 3.58 13.35
C LYS A 335 43.08 5.05 13.34
N GLU A 336 44.28 5.37 13.86
CA GLU A 336 44.79 6.76 13.92
C GLU A 336 45.00 7.32 12.52
N ALA A 337 45.68 6.58 11.64
CA ALA A 337 45.94 7.00 10.26
C ALA A 337 44.62 7.22 9.47
N LEU A 338 43.62 6.39 9.68
CA LEU A 338 42.30 6.55 9.06
C LEU A 338 41.57 7.80 9.58
N LEU A 339 41.63 8.07 10.89
CA LEU A 339 41.06 9.27 11.47
C LEU A 339 41.75 10.53 10.98
N ASP A 340 43.11 10.56 10.96
CA ASP A 340 43.90 11.68 10.46
C ASP A 340 43.58 11.99 8.99
N LYS A 341 43.40 10.94 8.18
CA LYS A 341 42.99 11.10 6.78
C LYS A 341 41.62 11.74 6.64
N VAL A 342 40.63 11.30 7.43
CA VAL A 342 39.28 11.90 7.44
C VAL A 342 39.35 13.36 7.89
N GLN A 343 40.19 13.70 8.90
CA GLN A 343 40.37 15.06 9.39
C GLN A 343 41.01 15.96 8.33
N GLN A 344 42.04 15.47 7.64
CA GLN A 344 42.69 16.19 6.55
C GLN A 344 41.67 16.51 5.44
N VAL A 345 40.93 15.50 4.96
CA VAL A 345 39.92 15.70 3.90
C VAL A 345 38.78 16.63 4.36
N ALA A 346 38.45 16.62 5.64
CA ALA A 346 37.43 17.53 6.19
C ALA A 346 37.87 19.00 6.12
N GLN A 347 39.14 19.28 6.42
CA GLN A 347 39.74 20.61 6.26
C GLN A 347 39.80 21.04 4.79
N ASP A 348 40.29 20.16 3.91
CA ASP A 348 40.44 20.42 2.45
C ASP A 348 39.08 20.64 1.76
N SER A 349 38.02 20.02 2.31
CA SER A 349 36.64 20.16 1.82
C SER A 349 35.88 21.35 2.42
N GLY A 350 36.49 22.08 3.37
CA GLY A 350 35.93 23.28 3.98
C GLY A 350 34.77 23.01 4.96
N LEU A 351 34.79 21.88 5.68
CA LEU A 351 33.84 21.61 6.76
C LEU A 351 34.05 22.60 7.90
N LYS A 352 32.95 23.23 8.35
CA LYS A 352 32.97 24.20 9.47
C LYS A 352 32.79 23.49 10.80
N LYS A 353 33.74 23.73 11.73
CA LYS A 353 33.74 23.19 13.08
C LYS A 353 33.44 21.67 13.15
N PRO A 354 34.20 20.84 12.47
CA PRO A 354 34.00 19.41 12.50
C PRO A 354 34.31 18.86 13.91
N SER A 355 33.43 17.99 14.42
CA SER A 355 33.70 17.17 15.60
C SER A 355 33.62 15.70 15.24
N TYR A 356 34.51 14.90 15.81
CA TYR A 356 34.71 13.50 15.45
C TYR A 356 34.36 12.59 16.62
N THR A 357 33.60 11.53 16.33
CA THR A 357 33.28 10.47 17.27
C THR A 357 33.65 9.14 16.64
N THR A 358 34.43 8.34 17.35
CA THR A 358 34.93 7.06 16.80
C THR A 358 34.53 5.90 17.70
N TYR A 359 34.09 4.80 17.09
CA TYR A 359 33.71 3.57 17.77
C TYR A 359 34.23 2.35 17.01
N LEU A 360 34.54 1.27 17.77
CA LEU A 360 34.91 -0.03 17.19
C LEU A 360 33.82 -1.04 17.60
N TYR A 361 33.20 -1.68 16.62
CA TYR A 361 32.19 -2.71 16.89
C TYR A 361 32.31 -3.88 15.92
N GLN A 362 31.75 -5.01 16.30
CA GLN A 362 31.55 -6.17 15.44
C GLN A 362 30.06 -6.34 15.17
N SER A 363 29.71 -6.78 13.97
CA SER A 363 28.32 -7.09 13.61
C SER A 363 28.26 -8.34 12.74
N ALA A 364 27.36 -9.27 13.08
CA ALA A 364 27.23 -10.55 12.39
C ALA A 364 25.78 -11.02 12.33
N PHE A 365 25.46 -11.83 11.31
CA PHE A 365 24.16 -12.48 11.19
C PHE A 365 24.00 -13.62 12.19
N ILE A 366 22.82 -13.76 12.80
CA ILE A 366 22.44 -14.87 13.64
C ILE A 366 21.69 -15.90 12.79
N THR A 367 22.22 -17.12 12.68
CA THR A 367 21.55 -18.20 11.93
C THR A 367 20.63 -19.04 12.80
N LYS A 368 20.95 -19.15 14.10
CA LYS A 368 20.11 -19.88 15.06
C LYS A 368 20.05 -19.13 16.39
N LEU A 369 18.84 -18.99 16.91
CA LEU A 369 18.57 -18.40 18.21
C LEU A 369 17.61 -19.31 18.98
N SER A 370 18.02 -19.81 20.15
CA SER A 370 17.20 -20.66 21.01
C SER A 370 17.37 -20.27 22.48
N GLY A 371 16.51 -19.37 22.97
CA GLY A 371 16.67 -18.78 24.29
C GLY A 371 17.97 -17.97 24.38
N ASN A 372 18.90 -18.39 25.28
CA ASN A 372 20.21 -17.76 25.43
C ASN A 372 21.30 -18.34 24.50
N ASP A 373 20.99 -19.34 23.65
CA ASP A 373 21.95 -19.92 22.71
C ASP A 373 21.88 -19.21 21.35
N VAL A 374 23.03 -18.67 20.92
CA VAL A 374 23.20 -17.88 19.70
C VAL A 374 24.27 -18.51 18.83
N THR A 375 23.92 -18.81 17.57
CA THR A 375 24.88 -19.31 16.59
C THR A 375 25.07 -18.27 15.48
N VAL A 376 26.30 -17.90 15.25
CA VAL A 376 26.76 -16.97 14.22
C VAL A 376 27.57 -17.77 13.20
N PRO A 377 27.30 -17.68 11.90
CA PRO A 377 28.05 -18.41 10.89
C PRO A 377 29.50 -17.89 10.80
N MET A 378 30.41 -18.77 10.43
CA MET A 378 31.77 -18.37 10.10
C MET A 378 31.80 -17.61 8.75
N GLN A 379 32.78 -16.74 8.55
CA GLN A 379 32.91 -15.97 7.31
C GLN A 379 32.99 -16.89 6.07
N ARG A 380 33.70 -17.99 6.15
CA ARG A 380 33.78 -19.01 5.09
C ARG A 380 32.43 -19.61 4.70
N GLU A 381 31.51 -19.76 5.66
CA GLU A 381 30.18 -20.27 5.40
C GLU A 381 29.35 -19.25 4.64
N LEU A 382 29.48 -17.95 4.98
CA LEU A 382 28.80 -16.85 4.28
C LEU A 382 29.25 -16.70 2.82
N GLU A 383 30.54 -16.93 2.56
CA GLU A 383 31.11 -16.89 1.20
C GLU A 383 30.67 -18.09 0.36
N SER A 384 30.48 -19.25 0.98
CA SER A 384 30.10 -20.51 0.29
C SER A 384 28.59 -20.65 0.06
N ASP A 385 27.75 -20.09 0.93
CA ASP A 385 26.29 -20.20 0.85
C ASP A 385 25.58 -18.86 1.11
N THR A 386 25.33 -18.11 0.05
CA THR A 386 24.57 -16.85 0.13
C THR A 386 23.13 -17.03 0.63
N SER A 387 22.60 -18.28 0.69
CA SER A 387 21.30 -18.56 1.24
C SER A 387 21.24 -18.36 2.76
N ILE A 388 22.39 -18.30 3.44
CA ILE A 388 22.49 -18.00 4.88
C ILE A 388 21.91 -16.63 5.18
N LEU A 389 22.13 -15.63 4.34
CA LEU A 389 21.56 -14.30 4.48
C LEU A 389 20.02 -14.32 4.51
N THR A 390 19.41 -15.17 3.70
CA THR A 390 17.95 -15.33 3.64
C THR A 390 17.40 -16.19 4.77
N LYS A 391 18.25 -17.03 5.40
CA LYS A 391 17.88 -17.90 6.53
C LYS A 391 18.16 -17.25 7.89
N SER A 392 18.88 -16.13 7.92
CA SER A 392 19.20 -15.41 9.16
C SER A 392 17.95 -15.00 9.90
N VAL A 393 17.96 -15.20 11.22
CA VAL A 393 16.85 -14.84 12.11
C VAL A 393 17.03 -13.47 12.76
N GLY A 394 18.27 -12.97 12.81
CA GLY A 394 18.62 -11.69 13.41
C GLY A 394 20.08 -11.31 13.19
N MET A 395 20.53 -10.28 13.90
CA MET A 395 21.95 -9.89 13.94
C MET A 395 22.40 -9.64 15.37
N ILE A 396 23.69 -9.91 15.62
CA ILE A 396 24.40 -9.54 16.85
C ILE A 396 25.32 -8.35 16.60
N THR A 397 25.29 -7.37 17.50
CA THR A 397 26.24 -6.25 17.55
C THR A 397 27.02 -6.31 18.86
N VAL A 398 28.33 -6.34 18.81
CA VAL A 398 29.23 -6.42 19.96
C VAL A 398 30.10 -5.20 20.02
N ILE A 399 30.20 -4.57 21.20
CA ILE A 399 31.09 -3.44 21.46
C ILE A 399 31.92 -3.68 22.71
N ASN A 400 33.06 -3.00 22.78
CA ASN A 400 33.91 -2.99 23.98
C ASN A 400 33.32 -2.09 25.08
N ARG A 401 33.66 -2.40 26.31
CA ARG A 401 33.31 -1.59 27.50
C ARG A 401 33.66 -0.10 27.30
N GLN A 402 34.87 0.21 26.82
CA GLN A 402 35.32 1.57 26.62
C GLN A 402 34.42 2.36 25.64
N ASP A 403 34.01 1.73 24.55
CA ASP A 403 33.13 2.37 23.56
C ASP A 403 31.72 2.53 24.11
N TYR A 404 31.24 1.58 24.93
CA TYR A 404 29.95 1.73 25.63
C TYR A 404 29.95 2.88 26.61
N GLU A 405 31.00 2.97 27.48
CA GLU A 405 31.17 4.08 28.43
C GLU A 405 31.23 5.45 27.71
N LYS A 406 31.87 5.49 26.54
CA LYS A 406 31.96 6.67 25.69
C LYS A 406 30.61 7.05 25.06
N MET A 407 29.78 6.04 24.66
CA MET A 407 28.44 6.27 24.10
C MET A 407 27.43 6.74 25.15
N THR A 408 27.44 6.12 26.31
CA THR A 408 26.40 6.33 27.33
C THR A 408 26.78 7.31 28.43
N GLY A 409 28.08 7.55 28.63
CA GLY A 409 28.63 8.30 29.76
C GLY A 409 28.63 7.54 31.09
N GLU A 410 28.14 6.28 31.09
CA GLU A 410 28.05 5.43 32.28
C GLU A 410 29.32 4.61 32.44
N LYS A 411 29.99 4.68 33.58
CA LYS A 411 31.13 3.81 33.89
C LYS A 411 30.64 2.45 34.36
N ILE A 412 31.14 1.40 33.77
CA ILE A 412 30.80 0.02 34.09
C ILE A 412 32.06 -0.78 34.45
N ASP A 413 31.92 -1.67 35.39
CA ASP A 413 32.94 -2.68 35.70
C ASP A 413 32.49 -4.01 35.12
N LEU A 414 33.27 -4.65 34.26
CA LEU A 414 32.98 -5.94 33.62
C LEU A 414 34.20 -6.84 33.74
N ALA A 415 33.99 -8.06 34.25
CA ALA A 415 34.97 -9.14 34.17
C ALA A 415 35.03 -9.70 32.71
N ASP A 416 36.07 -10.44 32.39
CA ASP A 416 36.31 -10.95 31.04
C ASP A 416 35.25 -12.01 30.58
N ASP A 417 34.55 -12.63 31.54
CA ASP A 417 33.46 -13.57 31.31
C ASP A 417 32.04 -12.94 31.46
N GLU A 418 31.96 -11.65 31.78
CA GLU A 418 30.70 -10.94 31.99
C GLU A 418 30.26 -10.14 30.78
N THR A 419 28.96 -9.93 30.62
CA THR A 419 28.35 -9.11 29.55
C THR A 419 27.14 -8.34 30.01
N LEU A 420 26.92 -7.14 29.41
CA LEU A 420 25.62 -6.47 29.38
C LEU A 420 24.94 -6.80 28.06
N VAL A 421 23.65 -7.08 28.08
CA VAL A 421 22.93 -7.54 26.88
C VAL A 421 21.58 -6.83 26.74
N TYR A 422 21.27 -6.44 25.51
CA TYR A 422 19.91 -6.05 25.10
C TYR A 422 19.42 -6.97 24.00
N GLY A 423 18.22 -7.49 24.14
CA GLY A 423 17.54 -8.30 23.13
C GLY A 423 16.36 -7.57 22.51
N LYS A 424 16.45 -7.19 21.23
CA LYS A 424 15.32 -6.68 20.45
C LYS A 424 14.46 -7.87 19.98
N ASN A 425 13.22 -7.96 20.47
CA ASN A 425 12.30 -9.09 20.18
C ASN A 425 12.90 -10.46 20.51
N ILE A 426 13.77 -10.54 21.51
CA ILE A 426 14.41 -11.76 22.03
C ILE A 426 14.11 -11.84 23.52
N SER A 427 13.59 -12.97 23.97
CA SER A 427 13.39 -13.26 25.39
C SER A 427 14.65 -13.90 25.97
N LEU A 428 15.47 -13.11 26.67
CA LEU A 428 16.68 -13.59 27.34
C LEU A 428 16.39 -13.88 28.82
N ASN A 429 17.02 -14.92 29.35
CA ASN A 429 16.96 -15.25 30.77
C ASN A 429 18.25 -14.84 31.46
N LYS A 430 18.17 -13.90 32.42
CA LYS A 430 19.32 -13.36 33.16
C LYS A 430 20.06 -14.41 33.97
N ASP A 431 19.33 -15.44 34.48
CA ASP A 431 19.90 -16.47 35.36
C ASP A 431 20.66 -17.56 34.60
N LYS A 432 20.64 -17.51 33.28
CA LYS A 432 21.38 -18.45 32.41
C LYS A 432 22.47 -17.69 31.66
N PRO A 433 23.63 -18.35 31.42
CA PRO A 433 24.66 -17.73 30.60
C PRO A 433 24.15 -17.52 29.18
N LEU A 434 24.61 -16.44 28.52
CA LEU A 434 24.46 -16.25 27.10
C LEU A 434 25.55 -17.05 26.40
N ARG A 435 25.17 -17.99 25.56
CA ARG A 435 26.10 -18.81 24.78
C ARG A 435 26.21 -18.33 23.35
N VAL A 436 27.39 -17.85 22.98
CA VAL A 436 27.68 -17.38 21.62
C VAL A 436 28.74 -18.28 21.01
N ASN A 437 28.39 -18.99 19.93
CA ASN A 437 29.29 -19.97 19.27
C ASN A 437 29.99 -20.93 20.27
N GLY A 438 29.29 -21.40 21.30
CA GLY A 438 29.78 -22.34 22.29
C GLY A 438 30.55 -21.72 23.45
N LYS A 439 30.86 -20.41 23.46
CA LYS A 439 31.43 -19.69 24.60
C LYS A 439 30.33 -19.16 25.50
N ASP A 440 30.39 -19.40 26.78
CA ASP A 440 29.42 -18.95 27.79
C ASP A 440 29.81 -17.59 28.36
N TRP A 441 28.85 -16.65 28.40
CA TRP A 441 28.96 -15.32 28.95
C TRP A 441 27.96 -15.11 30.07
N LYS A 442 28.41 -14.71 31.25
CA LYS A 442 27.56 -14.43 32.40
C LYS A 442 26.84 -13.06 32.18
N ILE A 443 25.55 -13.09 32.17
CA ILE A 443 24.76 -11.86 32.03
C ILE A 443 24.76 -11.06 33.34
N LYS A 444 25.55 -10.01 33.41
CA LYS A 444 25.57 -9.11 34.55
C LYS A 444 24.31 -8.27 34.63
N GLN A 445 23.85 -7.74 33.50
CA GLN A 445 22.67 -6.92 33.39
C GLN A 445 21.97 -7.10 32.04
N LEU A 446 20.63 -7.17 32.09
CA LEU A 446 19.78 -6.98 30.92
C LEU A 446 19.46 -5.51 30.76
N LEU A 447 19.84 -4.92 29.65
CA LEU A 447 19.56 -3.52 29.34
C LEU A 447 18.10 -3.36 28.88
N SER A 448 17.50 -2.24 29.22
CA SER A 448 16.10 -1.93 28.87
C SER A 448 15.93 -1.37 27.46
N SER A 449 16.99 -0.86 26.86
CA SER A 449 16.97 -0.24 25.54
C SER A 449 18.26 -0.46 24.79
N ASN A 450 18.22 -0.24 23.47
CA ASN A 450 19.38 -0.27 22.60
C ASN A 450 20.27 0.95 22.87
N PHE A 451 21.56 0.70 23.13
CA PHE A 451 22.57 1.74 23.41
C PHE A 451 23.21 2.33 22.15
N THR A 452 23.01 1.74 20.99
CA THR A 452 23.67 2.16 19.74
C THR A 452 22.92 3.27 19.01
N HIS A 453 21.69 3.58 19.42
CA HIS A 453 20.82 4.53 18.73
C HIS A 453 21.41 5.96 18.70
N GLY A 454 21.61 6.46 17.49
CA GLY A 454 22.17 7.81 17.28
C GLY A 454 23.68 7.90 17.45
N GLU A 455 24.40 6.79 17.71
CA GLU A 455 25.84 6.77 17.89
C GLU A 455 26.59 6.03 16.80
N ILE A 456 26.13 4.84 16.42
CA ILE A 456 26.69 4.08 15.29
C ILE A 456 25.59 3.70 14.30
N PRO A 457 25.91 3.52 12.99
CA PRO A 457 24.97 2.98 12.02
C PRO A 457 24.45 1.61 12.47
N ASN A 458 23.16 1.44 12.48
CA ASN A 458 22.55 0.20 12.95
C ASN A 458 21.54 -0.36 11.92
N PRO A 459 22.04 -1.04 10.86
CA PRO A 459 21.16 -1.68 9.89
C PRO A 459 20.28 -2.78 10.51
N ASN A 460 20.68 -3.34 11.66
CA ASN A 460 19.94 -4.40 12.35
C ASN A 460 18.58 -3.95 12.84
N ASP A 461 18.50 -2.71 13.35
CA ASP A 461 17.23 -2.17 13.83
C ASP A 461 16.23 -1.93 12.71
N VAL A 462 16.72 -1.87 11.47
CA VAL A 462 15.95 -1.53 10.29
C VAL A 462 15.61 -2.74 9.45
N THR A 463 16.54 -3.69 9.31
CA THR A 463 16.38 -4.82 8.37
C THR A 463 16.00 -6.13 9.05
N MET A 464 16.28 -6.27 10.35
CA MET A 464 16.07 -7.51 11.08
C MET A 464 14.98 -7.37 12.16
N GLU A 465 14.15 -8.40 12.28
CA GLU A 465 13.12 -8.47 13.31
C GLU A 465 13.74 -8.68 14.70
N GLN A 466 14.81 -9.48 14.79
CA GLN A 466 15.52 -9.78 16.04
C GLN A 466 16.92 -9.18 16.02
N GLY A 467 17.34 -8.61 17.15
CA GLY A 467 18.66 -8.04 17.34
C GLY A 467 19.21 -8.33 18.73
N LEU A 468 20.47 -8.75 18.78
CA LEU A 468 21.22 -8.94 20.03
C LEU A 468 22.31 -7.90 20.12
N TYR A 469 22.38 -7.17 21.23
CA TYR A 469 23.38 -6.13 21.49
C TYR A 469 24.14 -6.52 22.74
N MET A 470 25.47 -6.63 22.62
CA MET A 470 26.32 -7.21 23.64
C MET A 470 27.48 -6.24 23.94
N VAL A 471 27.71 -5.97 25.23
CA VAL A 471 28.86 -5.21 25.73
C VAL A 471 29.77 -6.15 26.47
N VAL A 472 31.04 -6.18 26.12
CA VAL A 472 32.06 -7.03 26.73
C VAL A 472 33.30 -6.23 27.09
N ASN A 473 34.19 -6.78 27.91
CA ASN A 473 35.42 -6.11 28.26
C ASN A 473 36.34 -5.96 27.04
N ASP A 474 36.58 -7.05 26.27
CA ASP A 474 37.26 -7.02 24.99
C ASP A 474 36.44 -7.80 23.94
N SER A 475 36.06 -7.14 22.84
CA SER A 475 35.27 -7.76 21.76
C SER A 475 36.00 -8.86 21.01
N LYS A 476 37.35 -8.88 21.03
CA LYS A 476 38.17 -9.94 20.43
C LYS A 476 37.92 -11.30 21.07
N GLU A 477 37.45 -11.32 22.33
CA GLU A 477 37.15 -12.54 23.05
C GLU A 477 35.83 -13.20 22.66
N VAL A 478 34.94 -12.52 21.95
CA VAL A 478 33.61 -13.07 21.59
C VAL A 478 33.72 -14.07 20.44
N ASN A 479 34.83 -14.43 19.93
CA ASN A 479 35.02 -15.44 18.89
C ASN A 479 33.99 -15.39 17.74
N LEU A 480 33.65 -14.18 17.33
CA LEU A 480 32.95 -13.94 16.09
C LEU A 480 33.99 -13.97 14.97
N ASP A 481 33.81 -14.86 14.01
CA ASP A 481 34.72 -14.92 12.85
C ASP A 481 34.31 -13.87 11.80
N VAL A 482 34.32 -12.58 12.23
CA VAL A 482 33.94 -11.43 11.41
C VAL A 482 34.93 -10.28 11.63
N ASP A 483 35.01 -9.42 10.64
CA ASP A 483 35.83 -8.22 10.70
C ASP A 483 35.29 -7.17 11.69
N HIS A 484 36.13 -6.26 12.10
CA HIS A 484 35.75 -5.13 12.93
C HIS A 484 35.34 -3.95 12.06
N TYR A 485 34.26 -3.29 12.46
CA TYR A 485 33.83 -2.03 11.88
C TYR A 485 34.40 -0.88 12.69
N TYR A 486 35.30 -0.10 12.08
CA TYR A 486 35.75 1.17 12.62
C TYR A 486 34.87 2.29 12.07
N TYR A 487 34.07 2.88 12.94
CA TYR A 487 33.17 3.96 12.60
C TYR A 487 33.75 5.30 13.00
N ILE A 488 33.73 6.28 12.07
CA ILE A 488 34.07 7.68 12.29
C ILE A 488 32.84 8.51 11.94
N GLY A 489 32.15 9.01 12.97
CA GLY A 489 31.05 9.94 12.82
C GLY A 489 31.55 11.37 12.85
N VAL A 490 31.18 12.18 11.86
CA VAL A 490 31.56 13.59 11.76
C VAL A 490 30.30 14.45 11.89
N ALA A 491 30.21 15.29 12.92
CA ALA A 491 29.18 16.32 13.03
C ALA A 491 29.79 17.68 12.61
N SER A 492 29.07 18.45 11.80
CA SER A 492 29.55 19.73 11.24
C SER A 492 28.41 20.72 11.04
N GLU A 493 28.68 22.01 11.13
CA GLU A 493 27.72 23.06 10.75
C GLU A 493 27.41 23.04 9.25
N THR A 494 28.32 22.47 8.42
CA THR A 494 28.16 22.38 6.97
C THR A 494 27.63 20.99 6.59
N LYS A 495 26.49 20.93 5.89
CA LYS A 495 25.82 19.68 5.52
C LYS A 495 25.86 19.44 4.01
N GLY A 496 25.85 18.18 3.58
CA GLY A 496 25.65 17.78 2.18
C GLY A 496 26.81 18.11 1.24
N ILE A 497 28.06 18.15 1.72
CA ILE A 497 29.22 18.33 0.88
C ILE A 497 29.62 17.01 0.21
N LYS A 498 29.14 16.78 -1.01
CA LYS A 498 29.46 15.58 -1.79
C LYS A 498 30.94 15.37 -2.00
N LYS A 499 31.67 16.47 -2.27
CA LYS A 499 33.14 16.46 -2.44
C LYS A 499 33.86 15.82 -1.25
N PHE A 500 33.39 16.09 0.00
CA PHE A 500 33.93 15.47 1.20
C PHE A 500 33.75 13.95 1.18
N VAL A 501 32.54 13.47 0.91
CA VAL A 501 32.24 12.03 0.88
C VAL A 501 33.08 11.31 -0.18
N GLU A 502 33.16 11.87 -1.39
CA GLU A 502 33.95 11.32 -2.50
C GLU A 502 35.46 11.29 -2.18
N GLN A 503 36.01 12.38 -1.64
CA GLN A 503 37.40 12.46 -1.30
C GLN A 503 37.79 11.58 -0.11
N VAL A 504 36.93 11.44 0.90
CA VAL A 504 37.14 10.48 2.00
C VAL A 504 37.18 9.06 1.45
N GLN A 505 36.23 8.70 0.59
CA GLN A 505 36.13 7.35 0.05
C GLN A 505 37.37 6.98 -0.81
N LEU A 506 37.86 7.92 -1.60
CA LEU A 506 39.09 7.75 -2.38
C LEU A 506 40.34 7.72 -1.46
N GLY A 507 40.45 8.69 -0.56
CA GLY A 507 41.62 8.81 0.31
C GLY A 507 41.79 7.65 1.30
N LEU A 508 40.67 7.04 1.75
CA LEU A 508 40.73 5.85 2.61
C LEU A 508 41.19 4.60 1.84
N ARG A 509 40.87 4.48 0.55
CA ARG A 509 41.37 3.39 -0.29
C ARG A 509 42.89 3.44 -0.46
N ASP A 510 43.47 4.65 -0.55
CA ASP A 510 44.91 4.82 -0.66
C ASP A 510 45.65 4.57 0.67
N THR A 511 44.95 4.72 1.80
CA THR A 511 45.50 4.52 3.15
C THR A 511 45.46 3.05 3.57
N LEU A 512 44.47 2.30 3.07
CA LEU A 512 44.40 0.84 3.26
C LEU A 512 45.40 0.20 2.30
N ASP A 513 46.41 -0.49 2.83
CA ASP A 513 47.44 -1.17 2.03
C ASP A 513 46.85 -2.03 0.92
N GLN A 514 47.43 -1.94 -0.30
CA GLN A 514 46.91 -2.64 -1.48
C GLN A 514 46.86 -4.17 -1.32
N GLU A 515 47.73 -4.77 -0.52
CA GLU A 515 47.68 -6.20 -0.20
C GLU A 515 46.50 -6.57 0.71
N GLN A 516 46.08 -5.65 1.59
CA GLN A 516 44.92 -5.86 2.47
C GLN A 516 43.56 -5.50 1.78
N ALA A 517 43.61 -4.66 0.76
CA ALA A 517 42.43 -4.31 -0.04
C ALA A 517 41.91 -5.48 -0.90
N GLN A 518 42.74 -6.50 -1.16
CA GLN A 518 42.30 -7.75 -1.81
C GLN A 518 41.60 -8.69 -0.83
N ASP A 519 41.78 -8.51 0.48
CA ASP A 519 41.24 -9.38 1.53
C ASP A 519 40.17 -8.67 2.37
N SER A 520 39.11 -8.15 1.72
CA SER A 520 37.87 -7.63 2.36
C SER A 520 37.91 -6.24 3.02
N SER A 521 38.94 -5.44 2.95
CA SER A 521 38.94 -4.07 3.49
C SER A 521 38.05 -3.16 2.64
N PHE A 522 36.94 -2.70 3.22
CA PHE A 522 35.99 -1.86 2.53
C PHE A 522 35.72 -0.58 3.34
N ALA A 523 35.80 0.57 2.68
CA ALA A 523 35.47 1.85 3.28
C ALA A 523 34.20 2.42 2.62
N MET A 524 33.22 2.76 3.42
CA MET A 524 32.02 3.46 3.01
C MET A 524 31.94 4.82 3.68
N ALA A 525 31.77 5.87 2.89
CA ALA A 525 31.45 7.19 3.37
C ALA A 525 30.06 7.62 2.86
N SER A 526 29.28 8.23 3.72
CA SER A 526 27.95 8.74 3.38
C SER A 526 27.63 10.01 4.16
N ASP A 527 26.75 10.84 3.64
CA ASP A 527 26.22 11.99 4.36
C ASP A 527 24.71 11.83 4.60
N ARG A 528 24.29 12.24 5.80
CA ARG A 528 22.90 12.15 6.24
C ARG A 528 21.96 13.01 5.39
N TYR A 529 22.40 14.20 4.98
CA TYR A 529 21.56 15.11 4.20
C TYR A 529 21.20 14.52 2.83
N SER A 530 22.18 13.97 2.11
CA SER A 530 21.92 13.32 0.82
C SER A 530 21.07 12.06 0.97
N ALA A 531 21.32 11.26 2.03
CA ALA A 531 20.53 10.07 2.31
C ALA A 531 19.06 10.42 2.63
N GLU A 532 18.82 11.42 3.48
CA GLU A 532 17.49 11.93 3.83
C GLU A 532 16.76 12.43 2.57
N LYS A 533 17.46 13.20 1.74
CA LYS A 533 16.89 13.72 0.51
C LYS A 533 16.50 12.61 -0.47
N SER A 534 17.39 11.64 -0.70
CA SER A 534 17.10 10.50 -1.58
C SER A 534 15.94 9.65 -1.06
N TYR A 535 15.86 9.47 0.25
CA TYR A 535 14.75 8.74 0.88
C TYR A 535 13.43 9.49 0.73
N GLN A 536 13.40 10.80 0.97
CA GLN A 536 12.21 11.64 0.79
C GLN A 536 11.75 11.67 -0.67
N GLU A 537 12.66 11.72 -1.62
CA GLU A 537 12.34 11.65 -3.05
C GLU A 537 11.60 10.36 -3.41
N LEU A 538 12.10 9.22 -2.97
CA LEU A 538 11.48 7.90 -3.21
C LEU A 538 10.12 7.80 -2.51
N THR A 539 10.09 8.07 -1.21
CA THR A 539 8.90 7.87 -0.39
C THR A 539 7.81 8.90 -0.68
N GLY A 540 8.19 10.14 -0.99
CA GLY A 540 7.27 11.18 -1.45
C GLY A 540 6.62 10.84 -2.79
N THR A 541 7.38 10.27 -3.72
CA THR A 541 6.84 9.78 -5.00
C THR A 541 5.89 8.60 -4.79
N LEU A 542 6.24 7.65 -3.92
CA LEU A 542 5.36 6.52 -3.55
C LEU A 542 4.06 7.01 -2.91
N LEU A 543 4.14 7.97 -1.99
CA LEU A 543 2.96 8.57 -1.38
C LEU A 543 2.08 9.27 -2.41
N PHE A 544 2.68 10.01 -3.34
CA PHE A 544 1.96 10.66 -4.43
C PHE A 544 1.17 9.64 -5.26
N ILE A 545 1.81 8.56 -5.71
CA ILE A 545 1.16 7.46 -6.44
C ILE A 545 0.04 6.85 -5.60
N GLY A 546 0.32 6.55 -4.33
CA GLY A 546 -0.64 5.93 -3.40
C GLY A 546 -1.89 6.77 -3.18
N VAL A 547 -1.75 8.08 -3.01
CA VAL A 547 -2.88 9.01 -2.85
C VAL A 547 -3.75 9.01 -4.11
N PHE A 548 -3.16 9.13 -5.30
CA PHE A 548 -3.94 9.19 -6.55
C PHE A 548 -4.58 7.85 -6.91
N LEU A 549 -3.90 6.73 -6.67
CA LEU A 549 -4.50 5.40 -6.81
C LEU A 549 -5.68 5.22 -5.85
N SER A 550 -5.55 5.72 -4.63
CA SER A 550 -6.64 5.70 -3.64
C SER A 550 -7.82 6.58 -4.06
N VAL A 551 -7.58 7.72 -4.71
CA VAL A 551 -8.65 8.54 -5.31
C VAL A 551 -9.40 7.76 -6.40
N ILE A 552 -8.71 7.01 -7.25
CA ILE A 552 -9.34 6.16 -8.27
C ILE A 552 -10.21 5.06 -7.62
N PHE A 553 -9.71 4.40 -6.58
CA PHE A 553 -10.50 3.40 -5.84
C PHE A 553 -11.69 4.02 -5.14
N LEU A 554 -11.54 5.24 -4.58
CA LEU A 554 -12.64 5.99 -3.99
C LEU A 554 -13.72 6.32 -5.02
N LEU A 555 -13.32 6.82 -6.19
CA LEU A 555 -14.24 7.09 -7.30
C LEU A 555 -15.01 5.82 -7.70
N GLY A 556 -14.32 4.69 -7.78
CA GLY A 556 -14.94 3.39 -8.04
C GLY A 556 -15.97 3.02 -6.97
N ALA A 557 -15.61 3.12 -5.70
CA ALA A 557 -16.51 2.84 -4.59
C ALA A 557 -17.74 3.77 -4.59
N VAL A 558 -17.54 5.07 -4.79
CA VAL A 558 -18.61 6.08 -4.89
C VAL A 558 -19.56 5.78 -6.03
N LEU A 559 -19.05 5.42 -7.21
CA LEU A 559 -19.89 5.02 -8.35
C LEU A 559 -20.73 3.79 -8.05
N VAL A 560 -20.10 2.75 -7.49
CA VAL A 560 -20.81 1.52 -7.12
C VAL A 560 -21.93 1.82 -6.12
N ILE A 561 -21.60 2.62 -5.09
CA ILE A 561 -22.56 3.07 -4.06
C ILE A 561 -23.72 3.84 -4.70
N TYR A 562 -23.41 4.84 -5.52
CA TYR A 562 -24.40 5.70 -6.16
C TYR A 562 -25.36 4.91 -7.07
N TYR A 563 -24.81 4.11 -7.97
CA TYR A 563 -25.61 3.31 -8.88
C TYR A 563 -26.47 2.28 -8.15
N LYS A 564 -25.93 1.68 -7.10
CA LYS A 564 -26.67 0.76 -6.26
C LYS A 564 -27.85 1.43 -5.59
N GLN A 565 -27.65 2.62 -5.00
CA GLN A 565 -28.73 3.36 -4.36
C GLN A 565 -29.86 3.75 -5.32
N ILE A 566 -29.50 4.19 -6.53
CA ILE A 566 -30.53 4.50 -7.55
C ILE A 566 -31.33 3.26 -7.92
N SER A 567 -30.65 2.13 -8.19
CA SER A 567 -31.32 0.88 -8.56
C SER A 567 -32.24 0.37 -7.44
N GLU A 568 -31.74 0.39 -6.20
CA GLU A 568 -32.53 -0.01 -5.03
C GLU A 568 -33.71 0.95 -4.76
N GLY A 569 -33.50 2.26 -4.93
CA GLY A 569 -34.54 3.26 -4.75
C GLY A 569 -35.78 3.01 -5.62
N TYR A 570 -35.57 2.67 -6.89
CA TYR A 570 -36.68 2.34 -7.81
C TYR A 570 -37.37 1.00 -7.47
N GLU A 571 -36.60 -0.02 -7.06
CA GLU A 571 -37.17 -1.33 -6.68
C GLU A 571 -37.94 -1.25 -5.35
N ASP A 572 -37.43 -0.50 -4.40
CA ASP A 572 -38.03 -0.36 -3.07
C ASP A 572 -39.33 0.45 -3.10
N ARG A 573 -39.42 1.45 -3.99
CA ARG A 573 -40.61 2.26 -4.13
C ARG A 573 -41.85 1.41 -4.30
N ASP A 574 -41.85 0.45 -5.23
CA ASP A 574 -42.98 -0.42 -5.51
C ASP A 574 -43.30 -1.31 -4.28
N GLY A 575 -42.26 -1.81 -3.60
CA GLY A 575 -42.41 -2.62 -2.39
C GLY A 575 -43.02 -1.85 -1.20
N PHE A 576 -42.62 -0.57 -1.03
CA PHE A 576 -43.16 0.27 0.06
C PHE A 576 -44.60 0.69 -0.17
N ILE A 577 -44.97 0.97 -1.42
CA ILE A 577 -46.38 1.23 -1.76
C ILE A 577 -47.24 0.04 -1.38
N ILE A 578 -46.78 -1.19 -1.61
CA ILE A 578 -47.52 -2.41 -1.22
C ILE A 578 -47.60 -2.54 0.30
N LEU A 579 -46.48 -2.33 1.02
CA LEU A 579 -46.43 -2.43 2.49
C LEU A 579 -47.34 -1.40 3.17
N GLN A 580 -47.42 -0.17 2.65
CA GLN A 580 -48.36 0.85 3.13
C GLN A 580 -49.82 0.46 2.90
N LYS A 581 -50.13 -0.15 1.74
CA LYS A 581 -51.51 -0.67 1.46
C LYS A 581 -51.94 -1.81 2.39
N VAL A 582 -50.96 -2.55 2.94
CA VAL A 582 -51.20 -3.66 3.90
C VAL A 582 -51.24 -3.16 5.35
N GLY A 583 -51.14 -1.85 5.60
CA GLY A 583 -51.33 -1.23 6.91
C GLY A 583 -50.04 -0.98 7.73
N LEU A 584 -48.87 -0.95 7.11
CA LEU A 584 -47.63 -0.56 7.79
C LEU A 584 -47.65 0.97 8.04
N ASP A 585 -47.46 1.36 9.32
CA ASP A 585 -47.34 2.78 9.70
C ASP A 585 -46.09 3.42 9.05
N GLU A 586 -46.20 4.70 8.70
CA GLU A 586 -45.12 5.46 8.03
C GLU A 586 -43.83 5.51 8.87
N LYS A 587 -43.93 5.61 10.21
CA LYS A 587 -42.79 5.57 11.13
C LYS A 587 -42.06 4.22 11.10
N GLN A 588 -42.80 3.12 11.10
CA GLN A 588 -42.28 1.76 11.02
C GLN A 588 -41.60 1.51 9.67
N THR A 589 -42.20 2.00 8.60
CA THR A 589 -41.63 1.93 7.25
C THR A 589 -40.29 2.68 7.18
N ARG A 590 -40.25 3.94 7.63
CA ARG A 590 -39.02 4.75 7.66
C ARG A 590 -37.92 4.11 8.54
N SER A 591 -38.27 3.57 9.71
CA SER A 591 -37.30 2.91 10.59
C SER A 591 -36.72 1.64 9.96
N THR A 592 -37.55 0.83 9.32
CA THR A 592 -37.15 -0.40 8.62
C THR A 592 -36.21 -0.08 7.46
N ILE A 593 -36.57 0.92 6.64
CA ILE A 593 -35.74 1.42 5.55
C ILE A 593 -34.35 1.86 6.08
N ARG A 594 -34.34 2.70 7.12
CA ARG A 594 -33.09 3.22 7.70
C ARG A 594 -32.17 2.09 8.19
N LYS A 595 -32.71 1.10 8.91
CA LYS A 595 -31.93 -0.06 9.39
C LYS A 595 -31.37 -0.87 8.23
N GLN A 596 -32.15 -1.14 7.20
CA GLN A 596 -31.73 -1.91 6.04
C GLN A 596 -30.62 -1.20 5.25
N ILE A 597 -30.78 0.11 5.01
CA ILE A 597 -29.78 0.92 4.31
C ILE A 597 -28.48 0.93 5.11
N LEU A 598 -28.53 1.21 6.41
CA LEU A 598 -27.34 1.21 7.26
C LEU A 598 -26.61 -0.14 7.23
N THR A 599 -27.34 -1.27 7.37
CA THR A 599 -26.72 -2.60 7.33
C THR A 599 -26.03 -2.86 5.99
N VAL A 600 -26.70 -2.57 4.88
CA VAL A 600 -26.17 -2.80 3.54
C VAL A 600 -24.95 -1.91 3.26
N PHE A 601 -24.91 -0.69 3.79
CA PHE A 601 -23.83 0.26 3.57
C PHE A 601 -22.60 -0.01 4.44
N PHE A 602 -22.81 -0.27 5.73
CA PHE A 602 -21.69 -0.43 6.66
C PHE A 602 -21.07 -1.83 6.64
N LEU A 603 -21.78 -2.84 6.16
CA LEU A 603 -21.24 -4.20 6.05
C LEU A 603 -19.97 -4.27 5.19
N PRO A 604 -19.89 -3.69 3.98
CA PRO A 604 -18.67 -3.64 3.19
C PRO A 604 -17.51 -2.93 3.91
N LEU A 605 -17.81 -1.86 4.64
CA LEU A 605 -16.82 -1.10 5.39
C LEU A 605 -16.22 -1.91 6.56
N ILE A 606 -17.07 -2.65 7.29
CA ILE A 606 -16.61 -3.55 8.35
C ILE A 606 -15.66 -4.60 7.78
N PHE A 607 -15.99 -5.21 6.64
CA PHE A 607 -15.10 -6.15 5.96
C PHE A 607 -13.80 -5.49 5.52
N ALA A 608 -13.84 -4.26 5.03
CA ALA A 608 -12.62 -3.52 4.66
C ALA A 608 -11.68 -3.31 5.86
N PHE A 609 -12.22 -2.91 7.01
CA PHE A 609 -11.42 -2.77 8.24
C PHE A 609 -10.90 -4.10 8.77
N LEU A 610 -11.67 -5.19 8.66
CA LEU A 610 -11.21 -6.53 9.02
C LEU A 610 -10.05 -6.98 8.13
N HIS A 611 -10.12 -6.70 6.82
CA HIS A 611 -9.04 -7.00 5.89
C HIS A 611 -7.77 -6.21 6.21
N VAL A 612 -7.90 -4.90 6.52
CA VAL A 612 -6.76 -4.07 6.93
C VAL A 612 -6.14 -4.58 8.23
N ALA A 613 -6.95 -4.93 9.23
CA ALA A 613 -6.45 -5.48 10.48
C ALA A 613 -5.70 -6.81 10.28
N ALA A 614 -6.23 -7.70 9.43
CA ALA A 614 -5.59 -8.98 9.13
C ALA A 614 -4.27 -8.83 8.37
N VAL A 615 -4.20 -7.88 7.42
CA VAL A 615 -3.00 -7.65 6.60
C VAL A 615 -1.96 -6.78 7.30
N PHE A 616 -2.31 -6.13 8.41
CA PHE A 616 -1.43 -5.17 9.10
C PHE A 616 -0.06 -5.75 9.45
N HIS A 617 0.00 -7.00 9.96
CA HIS A 617 1.27 -7.66 10.28
C HIS A 617 2.15 -7.83 9.03
N MET A 618 1.59 -8.29 7.94
CA MET A 618 2.31 -8.45 6.66
C MET A 618 2.74 -7.10 6.07
N LEU A 619 1.88 -6.09 6.14
CA LEU A 619 2.20 -4.71 5.74
C LEU A 619 3.38 -4.15 6.56
N ARG A 620 3.39 -4.37 7.88
CA ARG A 620 4.50 -3.98 8.77
C ARG A 620 5.83 -4.57 8.27
N LEU A 621 5.85 -5.85 7.89
CA LEU A 621 7.05 -6.50 7.38
C LEU A 621 7.49 -5.92 6.00
N ILE A 622 6.53 -5.63 5.12
CA ILE A 622 6.83 -5.01 3.82
C ILE A 622 7.40 -3.60 4.01
N VAL A 623 6.81 -2.80 4.89
CA VAL A 623 7.25 -1.44 5.19
C VAL A 623 8.62 -1.46 5.90
N ALA A 624 8.91 -2.49 6.69
CA ALA A 624 10.21 -2.69 7.31
C ALA A 624 11.36 -2.89 6.29
N LEU A 625 11.09 -3.39 5.08
CA LEU A 625 12.08 -3.44 3.99
C LEU A 625 12.54 -2.05 3.53
N LEU A 626 11.70 -1.03 3.75
CA LEU A 626 12.03 0.37 3.53
C LEU A 626 12.45 1.07 4.84
N GLY A 627 12.78 0.28 5.85
CA GLY A 627 13.38 0.71 7.09
C GLY A 627 12.45 1.27 8.15
N VAL A 628 11.15 1.16 7.99
CA VAL A 628 10.19 1.66 8.97
C VAL A 628 9.79 0.55 9.93
N THR A 629 10.29 0.60 11.17
CA THR A 629 10.09 -0.45 12.19
C THR A 629 9.37 0.04 13.45
N ASN A 630 9.12 1.34 13.59
CA ASN A 630 8.45 1.95 14.74
C ASN A 630 6.98 1.53 14.82
N LEU A 631 6.70 0.44 15.55
CA LEU A 631 5.34 -0.12 15.67
C LEU A 631 4.29 0.85 16.23
N PRO A 632 4.55 1.63 17.31
CA PRO A 632 3.61 2.64 17.79
C PRO A 632 3.20 3.65 16.72
N LEU A 633 4.16 4.16 15.94
CA LEU A 633 3.92 5.09 14.83
C LEU A 633 3.06 4.45 13.74
N LEU A 634 3.38 3.20 13.35
CA LEU A 634 2.63 2.44 12.35
C LEU A 634 1.17 2.23 12.76
N ILE A 635 0.91 1.94 14.04
CA ILE A 635 -0.45 1.79 14.57
C ILE A 635 -1.19 3.13 14.53
N GLN A 636 -0.59 4.21 15.03
CA GLN A 636 -1.21 5.54 15.07
C GLN A 636 -1.57 6.04 13.67
N THR A 637 -0.66 5.96 12.71
CA THR A 637 -0.90 6.38 11.32
C THR A 637 -1.97 5.53 10.64
N THR A 638 -1.98 4.21 10.90
CA THR A 638 -3.01 3.31 10.38
C THR A 638 -4.38 3.65 10.93
N LEU A 639 -4.51 3.87 12.24
CA LEU A 639 -5.78 4.25 12.88
C LEU A 639 -6.26 5.62 12.40
N ALA A 640 -5.36 6.59 12.26
CA ALA A 640 -5.69 7.90 11.71
C ALA A 640 -6.21 7.81 10.27
N THR A 641 -5.54 7.04 9.42
CA THR A 641 -5.96 6.79 8.02
C THR A 641 -7.33 6.12 7.96
N CYS A 642 -7.56 5.10 8.77
CA CYS A 642 -8.86 4.45 8.88
C CYS A 642 -9.96 5.41 9.37
N GLY A 643 -9.64 6.31 10.32
CA GLY A 643 -10.55 7.34 10.82
C GLY A 643 -10.95 8.35 9.75
N VAL A 644 -9.98 8.88 9.00
CA VAL A 644 -10.22 9.79 7.87
C VAL A 644 -11.07 9.12 6.79
N PHE A 645 -10.76 7.87 6.46
CA PHE A 645 -11.56 7.11 5.49
C PHE A 645 -12.99 6.88 5.97
N LEU A 646 -13.20 6.55 7.25
CA LEU A 646 -14.52 6.40 7.85
C LEU A 646 -15.35 7.68 7.70
N LEU A 647 -14.77 8.84 8.00
CA LEU A 647 -15.44 10.14 7.83
C LEU A 647 -15.80 10.41 6.36
N THR A 648 -14.87 10.15 5.44
CA THR A 648 -15.10 10.28 4.00
C THR A 648 -16.21 9.34 3.54
N TYR A 649 -16.21 8.10 3.99
CA TYR A 649 -17.25 7.11 3.65
C TYR A 649 -18.64 7.54 4.16
N ILE A 650 -18.72 8.05 5.38
CA ILE A 650 -19.96 8.61 5.96
C ILE A 650 -20.44 9.81 5.12
N LEU A 651 -19.56 10.70 4.72
CA LEU A 651 -19.90 11.84 3.85
C LEU A 651 -20.51 11.38 2.53
N VAL A 652 -19.84 10.42 1.86
CA VAL A 652 -20.33 9.81 0.61
C VAL A 652 -21.71 9.18 0.82
N PHE A 653 -21.89 8.45 1.92
CA PHE A 653 -23.17 7.88 2.29
C PHE A 653 -24.27 8.93 2.45
N LEU A 654 -24.01 10.01 3.18
CA LEU A 654 -24.97 11.08 3.40
C LEU A 654 -25.38 11.78 2.10
N LEU A 655 -24.41 12.04 1.21
CA LEU A 655 -24.67 12.66 -0.09
C LEU A 655 -25.51 11.77 -1.00
N THR A 656 -25.14 10.50 -1.10
CA THR A 656 -25.82 9.55 -1.98
C THR A 656 -27.20 9.14 -1.44
N SER A 657 -27.38 9.05 -0.11
CA SER A 657 -28.67 8.74 0.52
C SER A 657 -29.75 9.82 0.29
N ARG A 658 -29.35 11.07 -0.03
CA ARG A 658 -30.30 12.11 -0.44
C ARG A 658 -31.01 11.76 -1.76
N SER A 659 -30.26 11.20 -2.71
CA SER A 659 -30.80 10.78 -4.02
C SER A 659 -31.78 9.61 -3.86
N TYR A 660 -31.44 8.62 -3.01
CA TYR A 660 -32.32 7.51 -2.68
C TYR A 660 -33.65 8.01 -2.08
N ARG A 661 -33.60 8.89 -1.06
CA ARG A 661 -34.80 9.43 -0.42
C ARG A 661 -35.72 10.17 -1.40
N LYS A 662 -35.16 10.93 -2.35
CA LYS A 662 -35.95 11.62 -3.37
C LYS A 662 -36.69 10.65 -4.30
N ILE A 663 -36.13 9.47 -4.57
CA ILE A 663 -36.75 8.46 -5.43
C ILE A 663 -37.88 7.73 -4.69
N VAL A 664 -37.68 7.39 -3.41
CA VAL A 664 -38.64 6.63 -2.62
C VAL A 664 -39.79 7.51 -2.10
N ALA A 665 -39.57 8.82 -1.89
CA ALA A 665 -40.57 9.76 -1.42
C ALA A 665 -41.52 10.30 -2.53
N ARG A 666 -41.21 10.05 -3.80
CA ARG A 666 -42.11 10.34 -4.96
C ARG A 666 -42.95 9.10 -5.31
#